data_a320eca30132704034cc2f9145ed6e76
#
_entry.id   a320eca30132704034cc2f9145ed6e76
#
_cell.length_a   1.000
_cell.length_b   1.000
_cell.length_c   1.000
_cell.angle_alpha   90.00
_cell.angle_beta   90.00
_cell.angle_gamma   90.00
#
_symmetry.space_group_name_H-M   'P 1'
#
loop_
_entity.id
_entity.type
_entity.pdbx_description
1 polymer ?
#
loop_
_entity_poly.entity_id
_entity_poly.type
_entity_poly.pdbx_seq_one_letter_code
_entity_poly.pdbx_strand_id
1 'polypeptide(L)'
;MFKHSAVALAVAVMLLSAATIVWSQDTTSDAAKQEPPSTSVAPASVEISPATVDAHVGEKIKFTASAKDAAGNPIDEKPSVWFAAPFDLAGADESGEVTFHAPGVVTVGAVIAGKTGYATVNVGNSKITSVEIEPPVYPVVAGAAEKLLATARTANGNPRSDAAIKWTSEKPSVASVDTAGLVTGLAPGSVTIIATSEGASGKITLQVVRDTVRKLNVKPVTAEARTGDVVHFVAGAADSAGGPVKDPAVRWSITGEGASIYPDGAFVAEKAGTYVVVASSGQHSAAASVVVRPRNVAREMNVVSHTPMPDLQMSEEWIIGHHAYLSTIADKVFVYDIADPANPKLLDTLTVDARIINDISTTPDEKIGVFTREGASNRKNGIVFLDTSDAAHLKVLSEYTATVTGGVHSAYIDGHYVYITDDATGSLRVIDFQDVKHPKEVARWEAQNPTAVSMETKHGTVTSGRYLHDLQVKDGLAYLAYWRDGLIILDVGNGMAGGTPENPKLVSQYHFNHYELYGDGWLAGSHSVFRYKNYLFVGDEVFPAIFELDDRDRIPVRAICHVMDVSDIKHPKEVAQYEVPEGGSHNFWAANDMLYEGYYSGGARVLDISGELRGDLYRQGREIARFWTGDAKGFRPNLPFVWGGQPCSVTCDSPLLNSLIYFNDIHSGLWITKLGDPKFEGSASSPAVRKGERTIH
;
A
#
# COMPACT_ATOMS: atom_id res chain seq x y z
N MET A 1 -25.10 -17.85 26.84
CA MET A 1 -24.19 -16.88 27.44
C MET A 1 -22.82 -17.55 27.46
N PHE A 2 -21.80 -16.92 27.00
CA PHE A 2 -20.44 -17.42 26.78
C PHE A 2 -20.24 -18.33 25.56
N LYS A 3 -20.10 -17.73 24.36
CA LYS A 3 -19.45 -18.33 23.17
C LYS A 3 -19.00 -17.25 22.14
N HIS A 4 -18.56 -16.09 22.57
CA HIS A 4 -18.24 -14.99 21.61
C HIS A 4 -16.78 -14.50 21.66
N SER A 5 -15.87 -15.18 22.36
CA SER A 5 -14.50 -14.67 22.56
C SER A 5 -13.42 -15.21 21.62
N ALA A 6 -13.73 -16.10 20.69
CA ALA A 6 -12.72 -16.75 19.86
C ALA A 6 -12.53 -16.16 18.45
N VAL A 7 -13.43 -15.29 18.00
CA VAL A 7 -13.51 -14.88 16.59
C VAL A 7 -12.79 -13.56 16.28
N ALA A 8 -12.52 -12.73 17.28
CA ALA A 8 -11.85 -11.45 17.09
C ALA A 8 -10.35 -11.54 16.71
N LEU A 9 -9.76 -12.72 16.75
CA LEU A 9 -8.31 -12.91 16.58
C LEU A 9 -7.85 -13.08 15.12
N ALA A 10 -8.74 -13.39 14.20
CA ALA A 10 -8.36 -13.90 12.87
C ALA A 10 -7.82 -12.85 11.89
N VAL A 11 -8.22 -11.59 11.96
CA VAL A 11 -7.77 -10.55 10.99
C VAL A 11 -6.57 -9.74 11.50
N ALA A 12 -6.28 -9.75 12.80
CA ALA A 12 -5.10 -9.07 13.37
C ALA A 12 -3.80 -9.87 13.20
N VAL A 13 -3.91 -11.12 12.83
CA VAL A 13 -2.75 -12.02 12.72
C VAL A 13 -2.04 -11.87 11.38
N MET A 14 -2.62 -11.18 10.40
CA MET A 14 -1.89 -10.80 9.18
C MET A 14 -0.66 -9.91 9.45
N LEU A 15 -0.56 -9.31 10.64
CA LEU A 15 0.57 -8.46 11.04
C LEU A 15 1.44 -9.03 12.18
N LEU A 16 1.15 -10.25 12.69
CA LEU A 16 1.74 -10.76 13.93
C LEU A 16 2.48 -12.10 13.82
N SER A 17 2.94 -12.50 12.63
CA SER A 17 3.67 -13.77 12.48
C SER A 17 5.14 -13.74 12.94
N ALA A 18 5.54 -12.87 13.86
CA ALA A 18 6.91 -12.82 14.36
C ALA A 18 7.09 -12.78 15.89
N ALA A 19 6.09 -13.13 16.70
CA ALA A 19 6.29 -13.23 18.14
C ALA A 19 5.67 -14.52 18.72
N THR A 20 6.46 -15.56 18.82
CA THR A 20 6.12 -16.78 19.57
C THR A 20 6.18 -16.49 21.07
N ILE A 21 5.03 -16.26 21.70
CA ILE A 21 4.91 -16.41 23.16
C ILE A 21 4.36 -17.78 23.45
N VAL A 22 5.21 -18.65 23.96
CA VAL A 22 4.86 -19.98 24.47
C VAL A 22 4.18 -19.81 25.83
N TRP A 23 2.88 -20.08 25.89
CA TRP A 23 2.21 -20.40 27.16
C TRP A 23 1.99 -21.91 27.21
N SER A 24 2.80 -22.62 27.99
CA SER A 24 2.50 -23.98 28.40
C SER A 24 1.60 -23.92 29.64
N GLN A 25 0.39 -24.42 29.54
CA GLN A 25 -0.38 -24.80 30.73
C GLN A 25 -0.08 -26.26 31.05
N ASP A 26 0.79 -26.46 32.03
CA ASP A 26 0.88 -27.74 32.70
C ASP A 26 -0.01 -27.71 33.94
N THR A 27 -1.09 -28.47 33.89
CA THR A 27 -1.91 -28.75 35.09
C THR A 27 -1.39 -29.98 35.75
N THR A 28 -0.46 -29.82 36.69
CA THR A 28 -0.27 -30.80 37.75
C THR A 28 -0.35 -30.06 39.08
N SER A 29 -1.37 -30.46 39.84
CA SER A 29 -1.53 -30.06 41.23
C SER A 29 -0.38 -30.62 42.06
N ASP A 30 0.48 -29.76 42.57
CA ASP A 30 1.31 -30.08 43.73
C ASP A 30 1.25 -28.97 44.77
N ALA A 31 1.09 -29.38 45.99
CA ALA A 31 0.85 -28.53 47.14
C ALA A 31 1.93 -27.48 47.31
N ALA A 32 1.49 -26.23 47.36
CA ALA A 32 2.34 -25.07 47.65
C ALA A 32 3.11 -25.27 48.93
N LYS A 33 4.43 -25.45 48.82
CA LYS A 33 5.34 -25.05 49.89
C LYS A 33 5.33 -23.50 49.89
N GLN A 34 4.69 -22.91 50.90
CA GLN A 34 4.90 -21.51 51.24
C GLN A 34 6.38 -21.30 51.54
N GLU A 35 7.09 -20.63 50.63
CA GLU A 35 8.36 -20.00 50.99
C GLU A 35 8.11 -18.96 52.09
N PRO A 36 8.97 -18.83 53.08
CA PRO A 36 8.82 -17.79 54.10
C PRO A 36 8.83 -16.43 53.42
N PRO A 37 8.06 -15.44 53.90
CA PRO A 37 8.04 -14.11 53.32
C PRO A 37 9.47 -13.57 53.30
N SER A 38 10.00 -13.30 52.10
CA SER A 38 11.25 -12.57 51.99
C SER A 38 11.03 -11.22 52.69
N THR A 39 11.84 -10.90 53.66
CA THR A 39 11.86 -9.57 54.29
C THR A 39 12.53 -8.62 53.30
N SER A 40 11.87 -8.32 52.18
CA SER A 40 12.32 -7.28 51.30
C SER A 40 12.14 -5.95 52.00
N VAL A 41 13.26 -5.24 52.19
CA VAL A 41 13.27 -3.90 52.75
C VAL A 41 12.50 -2.99 51.81
N ALA A 42 11.39 -2.39 52.26
CA ALA A 42 10.57 -1.54 51.42
C ALA A 42 11.37 -0.31 50.96
N PRO A 43 11.40 0.01 49.66
CA PRO A 43 12.14 1.17 49.18
C PRO A 43 11.49 2.49 49.67
N ALA A 44 12.31 3.39 50.17
CA ALA A 44 11.92 4.75 50.51
C ALA A 44 11.93 5.66 49.28
N SER A 45 12.87 5.42 48.35
CA SER A 45 12.96 6.14 47.07
C SER A 45 13.38 5.23 45.94
N VAL A 46 12.93 5.60 44.71
CA VAL A 46 13.43 5.04 43.45
C VAL A 46 13.92 6.21 42.60
N GLU A 47 15.15 6.15 42.17
CA GLU A 47 15.79 7.15 41.32
C GLU A 47 16.00 6.58 39.91
N ILE A 48 15.62 7.35 38.89
CA ILE A 48 15.86 7.00 37.48
C ILE A 48 16.97 7.88 36.91
N SER A 49 17.88 7.30 36.17
CA SER A 49 18.96 8.01 35.49
C SER A 49 18.96 7.70 33.99
N PRO A 50 19.04 8.76 33.13
CA PRO A 50 19.06 10.18 33.48
C PRO A 50 17.71 10.67 34.06
N ALA A 51 17.72 11.60 35.02
CA ALA A 51 16.50 12.14 35.64
C ALA A 51 15.75 13.12 34.70
N THR A 52 16.51 13.84 33.87
CA THR A 52 15.99 14.74 32.82
C THR A 52 16.92 14.66 31.61
N VAL A 53 16.34 14.58 30.41
CA VAL A 53 17.10 14.51 29.16
C VAL A 53 16.25 15.06 28.01
N ASP A 54 16.90 15.63 27.00
CA ASP A 54 16.29 15.99 25.73
C ASP A 54 16.50 14.85 24.73
N ALA A 55 15.47 14.53 23.96
CA ALA A 55 15.48 13.53 22.90
C ALA A 55 14.79 14.05 21.64
N HIS A 56 14.90 13.32 20.55
CA HIS A 56 14.16 13.56 19.33
C HIS A 56 13.33 12.34 18.96
N VAL A 57 12.25 12.55 18.22
CA VAL A 57 11.45 11.46 17.64
C VAL A 57 12.37 10.51 16.86
N GLY A 58 12.19 9.20 17.09
CA GLY A 58 13.01 8.13 16.52
C GLY A 58 14.28 7.79 17.32
N GLU A 59 14.63 8.56 18.35
CA GLU A 59 15.75 8.22 19.23
C GLU A 59 15.33 7.18 20.28
N LYS A 60 16.33 6.42 20.75
CA LYS A 60 16.20 5.48 21.86
C LYS A 60 17.15 5.87 22.98
N ILE A 61 16.65 5.86 24.19
CA ILE A 61 17.45 6.17 25.38
C ILE A 61 17.31 5.04 26.39
N LYS A 62 18.45 4.58 26.87
CA LYS A 62 18.52 3.58 27.95
C LYS A 62 18.47 4.27 29.30
N PHE A 63 17.44 3.94 30.09
CA PHE A 63 17.31 4.36 31.48
C PHE A 63 17.76 3.27 32.46
N THR A 64 18.24 3.67 33.61
CA THR A 64 18.52 2.80 34.72
C THR A 64 17.76 3.27 35.95
N ALA A 65 17.30 2.34 36.78
CA ALA A 65 16.64 2.66 38.04
C ALA A 65 17.35 2.01 39.24
N SER A 66 17.41 2.73 40.34
CA SER A 66 17.95 2.24 41.61
C SER A 66 17.03 2.61 42.77
N ALA A 67 16.91 1.73 43.74
CA ALA A 67 16.12 1.95 44.95
C ALA A 67 16.99 2.07 46.20
N LYS A 68 16.53 2.88 47.17
CA LYS A 68 17.16 3.08 48.47
C LYS A 68 16.14 2.88 49.59
N ASP A 69 16.57 2.31 50.71
CA ASP A 69 15.77 2.20 51.93
C ASP A 69 15.68 3.55 52.70
N ALA A 70 14.96 3.57 53.81
CA ALA A 70 14.78 4.76 54.65
C ALA A 70 16.10 5.25 55.29
N ALA A 71 17.14 4.42 55.39
CA ALA A 71 18.46 4.77 55.87
C ALA A 71 19.40 5.22 54.73
N GLY A 72 18.95 5.18 53.47
CA GLY A 72 19.71 5.55 52.25
C GLY A 72 20.58 4.42 51.69
N ASN A 73 20.45 3.19 52.21
CA ASN A 73 21.21 2.05 51.69
C ASN A 73 20.57 1.57 50.35
N PRO A 74 21.39 1.13 49.38
CA PRO A 74 20.89 0.60 48.14
C PRO A 74 20.14 -0.72 48.34
N ILE A 75 19.04 -0.89 47.60
CA ILE A 75 18.28 -2.14 47.55
C ILE A 75 18.63 -2.80 46.21
N ASP A 76 19.10 -4.04 46.26
CA ASP A 76 19.48 -4.82 45.06
C ASP A 76 18.24 -5.57 44.46
N GLU A 77 17.30 -4.79 43.97
CA GLU A 77 16.14 -5.30 43.24
C GLU A 77 16.03 -4.60 41.87
N LYS A 78 15.66 -5.37 40.85
CA LYS A 78 15.43 -4.84 39.50
C LYS A 78 14.01 -4.26 39.37
N PRO A 79 13.78 -3.31 38.45
CA PRO A 79 12.43 -2.87 38.13
C PRO A 79 11.55 -4.04 37.67
N SER A 80 10.38 -4.15 38.26
CA SER A 80 9.34 -5.08 37.86
C SER A 80 8.56 -4.58 36.66
N VAL A 81 8.53 -3.24 36.48
CA VAL A 81 7.85 -2.58 35.34
C VAL A 81 8.63 -1.33 34.96
N TRP A 82 8.79 -1.13 33.65
CA TRP A 82 9.13 0.13 33.04
C TRP A 82 7.94 0.65 32.25
N PHE A 83 7.72 1.96 32.20
CA PHE A 83 6.69 2.58 31.40
C PHE A 83 7.08 3.98 30.95
N ALA A 84 6.48 4.44 29.86
CA ALA A 84 6.54 5.82 29.39
C ALA A 84 5.11 6.39 29.27
N ALA A 85 4.95 7.66 29.61
CA ALA A 85 3.65 8.32 29.55
C ALA A 85 3.80 9.79 29.08
N PRO A 86 2.95 10.29 28.18
CA PRO A 86 1.87 9.55 27.48
C PRO A 86 2.42 8.43 26.56
N PHE A 87 1.72 7.31 26.49
CA PHE A 87 2.17 6.14 25.75
C PHE A 87 2.11 6.30 24.22
N ASP A 88 1.37 7.26 23.73
CA ASP A 88 1.33 7.69 22.33
C ASP A 88 2.57 8.50 21.92
N LEU A 89 3.31 9.04 22.87
CA LEU A 89 4.57 9.77 22.63
C LEU A 89 5.81 8.89 22.76
N ALA A 90 5.77 7.84 23.57
CA ALA A 90 6.91 6.96 23.80
C ALA A 90 6.50 5.60 24.37
N GLY A 91 7.32 4.57 24.08
CA GLY A 91 7.20 3.22 24.64
C GLY A 91 8.47 2.81 25.38
N ALA A 92 8.34 2.07 26.48
CA ALA A 92 9.45 1.51 27.26
C ALA A 92 9.44 -0.02 27.19
N ASP A 93 10.60 -0.63 26.96
CA ASP A 93 10.77 -2.08 27.06
C ASP A 93 11.08 -2.55 28.48
N GLU A 94 11.08 -3.85 28.71
CA GLU A 94 11.39 -4.47 30.00
C GLU A 94 12.82 -4.18 30.49
N SER A 95 13.71 -3.80 29.60
CA SER A 95 15.10 -3.47 29.95
C SER A 95 15.28 -2.01 30.37
N GLY A 96 14.28 -1.13 30.18
CA GLY A 96 14.33 0.30 30.39
C GLY A 96 14.91 1.07 29.19
N GLU A 97 14.91 0.50 27.98
CA GLU A 97 15.12 1.25 26.76
C GLU A 97 13.78 1.90 26.35
N VAL A 98 13.79 3.22 26.14
CA VAL A 98 12.61 4.01 25.78
C VAL A 98 12.78 4.53 24.35
N THR A 99 11.80 4.26 23.51
CA THR A 99 11.72 4.76 22.13
C THR A 99 10.70 5.90 22.06
N PHE A 100 11.05 7.00 21.38
CA PHE A 100 10.22 8.19 21.27
C PHE A 100 9.55 8.26 19.89
N HIS A 101 8.22 8.37 19.87
CA HIS A 101 7.41 8.29 18.64
C HIS A 101 6.86 9.64 18.18
N ALA A 102 6.59 10.55 19.13
CA ALA A 102 6.06 11.89 18.82
C ALA A 102 6.68 12.96 19.73
N PRO A 103 6.72 14.24 19.29
CA PRO A 103 7.25 15.33 20.09
C PRO A 103 6.34 15.65 21.27
N GLY A 104 6.94 16.03 22.40
CA GLY A 104 6.22 16.39 23.61
C GLY A 104 7.02 16.13 24.87
N VAL A 105 6.38 16.26 26.03
CA VAL A 105 7.00 15.93 27.31
C VAL A 105 6.59 14.52 27.73
N VAL A 106 7.57 13.66 27.90
CA VAL A 106 7.38 12.25 28.29
C VAL A 106 7.89 12.03 29.72
N THR A 107 7.10 11.36 30.53
CA THR A 107 7.50 10.84 31.84
C THR A 107 7.88 9.37 31.70
N VAL A 108 9.12 9.03 32.01
CA VAL A 108 9.59 7.65 32.10
C VAL A 108 9.49 7.20 33.55
N GLY A 109 8.89 6.04 33.78
CA GLY A 109 8.71 5.49 35.13
C GLY A 109 9.26 4.07 35.27
N ALA A 110 9.73 3.75 36.47
CA ALA A 110 10.12 2.39 36.86
C ALA A 110 9.57 2.04 38.24
N VAL A 111 9.09 0.81 38.40
CA VAL A 111 8.59 0.29 39.68
C VAL A 111 9.57 -0.72 40.25
N ILE A 112 10.08 -0.49 41.46
CA ILE A 112 10.91 -1.42 42.21
C ILE A 112 10.22 -1.70 43.55
N ALA A 113 9.95 -2.96 43.83
CA ALA A 113 9.28 -3.40 45.07
C ALA A 113 8.04 -2.54 45.44
N GLY A 114 7.21 -2.22 44.44
CA GLY A 114 5.97 -1.44 44.59
C GLY A 114 6.16 0.08 44.72
N LYS A 115 7.37 0.61 44.71
CA LYS A 115 7.66 2.05 44.70
C LYS A 115 8.03 2.52 43.30
N THR A 116 7.49 3.68 42.89
CA THR A 116 7.72 4.24 41.56
C THR A 116 8.74 5.39 41.60
N GLY A 117 9.69 5.39 40.68
CA GLY A 117 10.54 6.54 40.35
C GLY A 117 10.15 7.13 39.01
N TYR A 118 10.56 8.37 38.76
CA TYR A 118 10.21 9.10 37.52
C TYR A 118 11.42 9.85 36.97
N ALA A 119 11.47 9.95 35.64
CA ALA A 119 12.33 10.84 34.87
C ALA A 119 11.51 11.61 33.85
N THR A 120 12.02 12.74 33.38
CA THR A 120 11.35 13.58 32.40
C THR A 120 12.19 13.67 31.13
N VAL A 121 11.53 13.50 29.97
CA VAL A 121 12.16 13.65 28.64
C VAL A 121 11.41 14.72 27.85
N ASN A 122 12.14 15.71 27.33
CA ASN A 122 11.60 16.67 26.37
C ASN A 122 11.89 16.13 24.98
N VAL A 123 10.89 15.66 24.27
CA VAL A 123 11.03 15.11 22.92
C VAL A 123 10.78 16.20 21.90
N GLY A 124 11.80 16.52 21.13
CA GLY A 124 11.72 17.39 19.97
C GLY A 124 11.40 16.60 18.68
N ASN A 125 11.10 17.32 17.61
CA ASN A 125 10.91 16.71 16.30
C ASN A 125 12.14 15.91 15.85
N SER A 126 11.94 14.93 14.95
CA SER A 126 13.05 14.16 14.36
C SER A 126 14.09 15.07 13.72
N LYS A 127 15.37 14.78 13.89
CA LYS A 127 16.47 15.55 13.30
C LYS A 127 16.44 15.49 11.78
N ILE A 128 16.67 16.63 11.12
CA ILE A 128 16.85 16.66 9.68
C ILE A 128 18.27 16.18 9.37
N THR A 129 18.38 15.22 8.48
CA THR A 129 19.65 14.63 8.04
C THR A 129 20.00 14.96 6.60
N SER A 130 18.99 15.31 5.79
CA SER A 130 19.18 15.69 4.39
C SER A 130 18.18 16.74 3.94
N VAL A 131 18.54 17.46 2.87
CA VAL A 131 17.62 18.34 2.13
C VAL A 131 17.67 17.90 0.68
N GLU A 132 16.54 17.53 0.14
CA GLU A 132 16.37 17.16 -1.26
C GLU A 132 15.84 18.38 -2.03
N ILE A 133 16.41 18.64 -3.21
CA ILE A 133 15.93 19.70 -4.12
C ILE A 133 15.41 19.02 -5.37
N GLU A 134 14.16 19.28 -5.73
CA GLU A 134 13.58 18.77 -6.96
C GLU A 134 14.26 19.43 -8.18
N PRO A 135 14.79 18.61 -9.12
CA PRO A 135 15.41 19.17 -10.31
C PRO A 135 14.34 19.78 -11.23
N PRO A 136 14.57 20.99 -11.75
CA PRO A 136 13.67 21.55 -12.75
C PRO A 136 13.74 20.72 -14.04
N VAL A 137 12.59 20.52 -14.67
CA VAL A 137 12.47 19.72 -15.91
C VAL A 137 13.27 20.31 -17.06
N TYR A 138 13.45 21.64 -17.08
CA TYR A 138 14.13 22.36 -18.14
C TYR A 138 15.23 23.30 -17.60
N PRO A 139 16.21 23.66 -18.42
CA PRO A 139 17.17 24.71 -18.06
C PRO A 139 16.47 26.04 -17.73
N VAL A 140 17.07 26.82 -16.85
CA VAL A 140 16.58 28.17 -16.55
C VAL A 140 16.94 29.09 -17.70
N VAL A 141 15.97 29.82 -18.25
CA VAL A 141 16.22 30.77 -19.32
C VAL A 141 16.67 32.13 -18.71
N ALA A 142 17.71 32.73 -19.26
CA ALA A 142 18.16 34.05 -18.81
C ALA A 142 17.03 35.10 -18.98
N GLY A 143 16.74 35.84 -17.91
CA GLY A 143 15.61 36.78 -17.82
C GLY A 143 14.30 36.14 -17.33
N ALA A 144 14.27 34.81 -17.10
CA ALA A 144 13.12 34.10 -16.54
C ALA A 144 13.39 33.64 -15.10
N ALA A 145 12.32 33.35 -14.37
CA ALA A 145 12.38 32.80 -13.03
C ALA A 145 11.82 31.38 -12.97
N GLU A 146 12.38 30.55 -12.09
CA GLU A 146 12.02 29.18 -11.82
C GLU A 146 11.84 28.95 -10.33
N LYS A 147 10.74 28.35 -9.92
CA LYS A 147 10.50 27.95 -8.54
C LYS A 147 11.14 26.60 -8.29
N LEU A 148 12.10 26.53 -7.39
CA LEU A 148 12.62 25.28 -6.86
C LEU A 148 11.82 24.87 -5.61
N LEU A 149 11.58 23.59 -5.49
CA LEU A 149 11.04 22.97 -4.29
C LEU A 149 12.17 22.22 -3.58
N ALA A 150 12.16 22.26 -2.26
CA ALA A 150 13.06 21.46 -1.46
C ALA A 150 12.34 20.88 -0.25
N THR A 151 12.67 19.63 0.05
CA THR A 151 12.12 18.88 1.18
C THR A 151 13.23 18.55 2.15
N ALA A 152 13.09 18.97 3.40
CA ALA A 152 13.96 18.53 4.48
C ALA A 152 13.50 17.15 4.97
N ARG A 153 14.45 16.20 5.10
CA ARG A 153 14.14 14.81 5.46
C ARG A 153 14.90 14.35 6.69
N THR A 154 14.26 13.49 7.48
CA THR A 154 14.85 12.78 8.61
C THR A 154 15.74 11.62 8.13
N ALA A 155 16.39 10.92 9.05
CA ALA A 155 17.21 9.73 8.74
C ALA A 155 16.41 8.59 8.09
N ASN A 156 15.11 8.50 8.39
CA ASN A 156 14.21 7.51 7.80
C ASN A 156 13.58 7.97 6.47
N GLY A 157 14.05 9.11 5.93
CA GLY A 157 13.52 9.67 4.68
C GLY A 157 12.22 10.47 4.82
N ASN A 158 11.61 10.53 6.02
CA ASN A 158 10.35 11.22 6.24
C ASN A 158 10.51 12.73 6.09
N PRO A 159 9.58 13.43 5.42
CA PRO A 159 9.62 14.87 5.26
C PRO A 159 9.30 15.60 6.57
N ARG A 160 9.95 16.75 6.77
CA ARG A 160 9.69 17.69 7.85
C ARG A 160 9.09 18.97 7.27
N SER A 161 7.78 19.01 7.15
CA SER A 161 7.03 20.14 6.55
C SER A 161 7.13 21.42 7.37
N ASP A 162 7.43 21.32 8.66
CA ASP A 162 7.64 22.45 9.59
C ASP A 162 9.06 23.07 9.47
N ALA A 163 9.96 22.41 8.75
CA ALA A 163 11.36 22.82 8.65
C ALA A 163 11.55 24.02 7.73
N ALA A 164 12.19 25.06 8.23
CA ALA A 164 12.52 26.22 7.43
C ALA A 164 13.69 25.94 6.47
N ILE A 165 13.47 26.17 5.19
CA ILE A 165 14.50 26.05 4.14
C ILE A 165 15.14 27.41 3.88
N LYS A 166 16.47 27.45 3.88
CA LYS A 166 17.26 28.65 3.48
C LYS A 166 17.96 28.36 2.16
N TRP A 167 17.85 29.29 1.24
CA TRP A 167 18.38 29.18 -0.12
C TRP A 167 19.58 30.07 -0.33
N THR A 168 20.58 29.59 -1.06
CA THR A 168 21.76 30.34 -1.48
C THR A 168 22.22 29.94 -2.88
N SER A 169 22.78 30.92 -3.64
CA SER A 169 23.40 30.69 -4.94
C SER A 169 24.91 30.83 -4.81
N GLU A 170 25.68 29.88 -5.33
CA GLU A 170 27.15 29.96 -5.36
C GLU A 170 27.67 31.00 -6.40
N LYS A 171 26.84 31.36 -7.41
CA LYS A 171 27.15 32.34 -8.43
C LYS A 171 25.96 33.29 -8.69
N PRO A 172 25.71 34.25 -7.80
CA PRO A 172 24.54 35.14 -7.95
C PRO A 172 24.51 35.95 -9.22
N SER A 173 25.66 36.14 -9.91
CA SER A 173 25.74 36.80 -11.21
C SER A 173 25.22 35.94 -12.37
N VAL A 174 25.15 34.62 -12.21
CA VAL A 174 24.58 33.68 -13.19
C VAL A 174 23.10 33.45 -12.89
N ALA A 175 22.76 33.19 -11.64
CA ALA A 175 21.38 33.14 -11.17
C ALA A 175 21.31 33.52 -9.69
N SER A 176 20.33 34.33 -9.32
CA SER A 176 19.98 34.63 -7.93
C SER A 176 18.86 33.69 -7.46
N VAL A 177 18.76 33.49 -6.16
CA VAL A 177 17.63 32.75 -5.52
C VAL A 177 17.10 33.59 -4.35
N ASP A 178 15.80 33.68 -4.21
CA ASP A 178 15.15 34.33 -3.08
C ASP A 178 14.87 33.38 -1.91
N THR A 179 14.35 33.91 -0.80
CA THR A 179 14.00 33.14 0.39
C THR A 179 12.88 32.12 0.19
N ALA A 180 12.10 32.28 -0.87
CA ALA A 180 11.05 31.37 -1.25
C ALA A 180 11.51 30.26 -2.21
N GLY A 181 12.80 30.27 -2.64
CA GLY A 181 13.33 29.31 -3.61
C GLY A 181 13.04 29.71 -5.08
N LEU A 182 12.65 30.96 -5.35
CA LEU A 182 12.48 31.43 -6.71
C LEU A 182 13.87 31.80 -7.28
N VAL A 183 14.34 31.00 -8.23
CA VAL A 183 15.61 31.23 -8.94
C VAL A 183 15.37 32.10 -10.16
N THR A 184 16.10 33.21 -10.28
CA THR A 184 16.09 34.08 -11.47
C THR A 184 17.38 33.92 -12.24
N GLY A 185 17.31 33.48 -13.50
CA GLY A 185 18.43 33.38 -14.41
C GLY A 185 18.86 34.79 -14.86
N LEU A 186 20.13 35.16 -14.67
CA LEU A 186 20.66 36.48 -15.00
C LEU A 186 21.59 36.44 -16.22
N ALA A 187 22.46 35.46 -16.30
CA ALA A 187 23.41 35.29 -17.39
C ALA A 187 23.60 33.79 -17.71
N PRO A 188 23.87 33.44 -18.98
CA PRO A 188 24.16 32.06 -19.36
C PRO A 188 25.36 31.47 -18.60
N GLY A 189 25.23 30.25 -18.13
CA GLY A 189 26.28 29.54 -17.39
C GLY A 189 25.73 28.49 -16.43
N SER A 190 26.66 27.85 -15.74
CA SER A 190 26.33 26.86 -14.71
C SER A 190 26.41 27.48 -13.32
N VAL A 191 25.44 27.20 -12.47
CA VAL A 191 25.34 27.67 -11.09
C VAL A 191 24.83 26.61 -10.15
N THR A 192 25.43 26.48 -8.97
CA THR A 192 24.92 25.62 -7.90
C THR A 192 24.00 26.42 -6.98
N ILE A 193 22.80 25.91 -6.75
CA ILE A 193 21.85 26.39 -5.74
C ILE A 193 21.91 25.43 -4.56
N ILE A 194 21.94 25.98 -3.35
CA ILE A 194 22.02 25.24 -2.10
C ILE A 194 20.78 25.55 -1.27
N ALA A 195 20.14 24.51 -0.79
CA ALA A 195 19.08 24.57 0.22
C ALA A 195 19.61 24.00 1.55
N THR A 196 19.39 24.72 2.65
CA THR A 196 19.83 24.28 3.99
C THR A 196 18.69 24.33 4.98
N SER A 197 18.67 23.36 5.91
CA SER A 197 17.74 23.31 7.04
C SER A 197 18.39 22.61 8.23
N GLU A 198 18.36 23.22 9.42
CA GLU A 198 18.86 22.68 10.68
C GLU A 198 20.30 22.06 10.60
N GLY A 199 21.13 22.59 9.71
CA GLY A 199 22.51 22.11 9.51
C GLY A 199 22.68 21.08 8.39
N ALA A 200 21.62 20.47 7.92
CA ALA A 200 21.62 19.64 6.70
C ALA A 200 21.59 20.51 5.43
N SER A 201 22.05 19.98 4.32
CA SER A 201 22.07 20.71 3.05
C SER A 201 21.83 19.80 1.84
N GLY A 202 21.12 20.34 0.85
CA GLY A 202 20.99 19.80 -0.50
C GLY A 202 21.58 20.76 -1.53
N LYS A 203 22.06 20.24 -2.65
CA LYS A 203 22.64 21.03 -3.73
C LYS A 203 22.12 20.56 -5.08
N ILE A 204 21.87 21.54 -5.96
CA ILE A 204 21.53 21.26 -7.35
C ILE A 204 22.33 22.19 -8.27
N THR A 205 22.84 21.64 -9.38
CA THR A 205 23.50 22.42 -10.40
C THR A 205 22.55 22.71 -11.55
N LEU A 206 22.26 24.00 -11.75
CA LEU A 206 21.39 24.47 -12.81
C LEU A 206 22.19 25.00 -14.00
N GLN A 207 21.64 24.84 -15.20
CA GLN A 207 22.12 25.48 -16.41
C GLN A 207 21.22 26.68 -16.72
N VAL A 208 21.83 27.85 -16.82
CA VAL A 208 21.15 29.04 -17.33
C VAL A 208 21.49 29.17 -18.81
N VAL A 209 20.48 29.17 -19.67
CA VAL A 209 20.62 29.22 -21.12
C VAL A 209 20.17 30.57 -21.67
N ARG A 210 20.66 30.96 -22.86
CA ARG A 210 20.21 32.18 -23.52
C ARG A 210 18.76 32.02 -23.97
N ASP A 211 17.98 33.10 -23.88
CA ASP A 211 16.67 33.19 -24.52
C ASP A 211 16.86 33.35 -26.04
N THR A 212 16.68 32.27 -26.76
CA THR A 212 16.73 32.20 -28.21
C THR A 212 15.36 32.20 -28.87
N VAL A 213 14.29 31.94 -28.09
CA VAL A 213 12.92 31.92 -28.58
C VAL A 213 12.46 33.33 -28.92
N ARG A 214 11.83 33.51 -30.09
CA ARG A 214 11.20 34.76 -30.51
C ARG A 214 9.73 34.58 -30.91
N LYS A 215 9.34 33.35 -31.23
CA LYS A 215 7.95 32.99 -31.49
C LYS A 215 7.66 31.63 -30.88
N LEU A 216 6.55 31.57 -30.19
CA LEU A 216 6.03 30.34 -29.61
C LEU A 216 4.65 30.05 -30.19
N ASN A 217 4.32 28.78 -30.40
CA ASN A 217 2.98 28.32 -30.76
C ASN A 217 2.65 27.05 -30.04
N VAL A 218 1.35 26.75 -29.90
CA VAL A 218 0.84 25.55 -29.25
C VAL A 218 -0.10 24.81 -30.20
N LYS A 219 -0.04 23.51 -30.24
CA LYS A 219 -0.96 22.63 -30.99
C LYS A 219 -1.45 21.48 -30.09
N PRO A 220 -2.74 21.14 -30.17
CA PRO A 220 -3.81 21.82 -30.92
C PRO A 220 -4.10 23.21 -30.34
N VAL A 221 -4.64 24.13 -31.11
CA VAL A 221 -5.06 25.47 -30.64
C VAL A 221 -6.36 25.37 -29.83
N THR A 222 -7.22 24.43 -30.19
CA THR A 222 -8.46 24.09 -29.48
C THR A 222 -8.59 22.59 -29.35
N ALA A 223 -9.14 22.12 -28.24
CA ALA A 223 -9.45 20.71 -28.00
C ALA A 223 -10.79 20.55 -27.28
N GLU A 224 -11.43 19.41 -27.47
CA GLU A 224 -12.55 18.95 -26.65
C GLU A 224 -12.15 17.64 -25.96
N ALA A 225 -12.55 17.46 -24.69
CA ALA A 225 -12.29 16.29 -23.88
C ALA A 225 -13.44 16.03 -22.90
N ARG A 226 -13.46 14.88 -22.30
CA ARG A 226 -14.25 14.62 -21.07
C ARG A 226 -13.31 14.65 -19.88
N THR A 227 -13.85 14.75 -18.66
CA THR A 227 -13.06 14.59 -17.45
C THR A 227 -12.32 13.24 -17.51
N GLY A 228 -11.03 13.25 -17.16
CA GLY A 228 -10.14 12.09 -17.22
C GLY A 228 -9.59 11.72 -18.61
N ASP A 229 -10.05 12.35 -19.70
CA ASP A 229 -9.39 12.18 -21.00
C ASP A 229 -8.09 13.02 -21.03
N VAL A 230 -7.00 12.42 -21.50
CA VAL A 230 -5.71 13.11 -21.63
C VAL A 230 -5.59 13.74 -23.00
N VAL A 231 -5.22 15.03 -23.04
CA VAL A 231 -4.96 15.79 -24.27
C VAL A 231 -3.51 16.22 -24.29
N HIS A 232 -2.75 15.80 -25.29
CA HIS A 232 -1.35 16.22 -25.45
C HIS A 232 -1.24 17.53 -26.24
N PHE A 233 -0.59 18.52 -25.60
CA PHE A 233 -0.20 19.76 -26.25
C PHE A 233 1.29 19.74 -26.60
N VAL A 234 1.61 20.26 -27.76
CA VAL A 234 2.98 20.38 -28.24
C VAL A 234 3.27 21.84 -28.54
N ALA A 235 4.37 22.36 -27.96
CA ALA A 235 4.83 23.69 -28.24
C ALA A 235 5.90 23.69 -29.33
N GLY A 236 5.73 24.55 -30.31
CA GLY A 236 6.73 24.85 -31.32
C GLY A 236 7.37 26.24 -31.09
N ALA A 237 8.70 26.35 -31.18
CA ALA A 237 9.44 27.58 -30.97
C ALA A 237 10.29 27.92 -32.19
N ALA A 238 10.36 29.24 -32.50
CA ALA A 238 11.20 29.75 -33.56
C ALA A 238 12.09 30.90 -33.06
N ASP A 239 13.29 31.01 -33.63
CA ASP A 239 14.26 32.10 -33.37
C ASP A 239 13.97 33.37 -34.18
N SER A 240 14.85 34.36 -34.11
CA SER A 240 14.73 35.64 -34.84
C SER A 240 14.82 35.51 -36.38
N ALA A 241 15.40 34.42 -36.88
CA ALA A 241 15.47 34.12 -38.31
C ALA A 241 14.26 33.30 -38.79
N GLY A 242 13.36 32.89 -37.89
CA GLY A 242 12.22 32.02 -38.16
C GLY A 242 12.59 30.53 -38.18
N GLY A 243 13.84 30.18 -37.86
CA GLY A 243 14.30 28.81 -37.73
C GLY A 243 13.77 28.13 -36.47
N PRO A 244 13.57 26.79 -36.46
CA PRO A 244 13.10 26.07 -35.27
C PRO A 244 14.16 26.09 -34.17
N VAL A 245 13.75 26.43 -32.96
CA VAL A 245 14.58 26.29 -31.76
C VAL A 245 14.52 24.82 -31.29
N LYS A 246 15.67 24.17 -31.27
CA LYS A 246 15.79 22.81 -30.76
C LYS A 246 15.71 22.83 -29.23
N ASP A 247 14.90 21.94 -28.66
CA ASP A 247 14.74 21.76 -27.23
C ASP A 247 14.44 23.08 -26.47
N PRO A 248 13.40 23.83 -26.88
CA PRO A 248 13.03 25.04 -26.15
C PRO A 248 12.60 24.68 -24.73
N ALA A 249 13.10 25.40 -23.74
CA ALA A 249 12.68 25.25 -22.35
C ALA A 249 11.25 25.74 -22.18
N VAL A 250 10.27 24.89 -22.51
CA VAL A 250 8.85 25.23 -22.46
C VAL A 250 8.27 24.85 -21.11
N ARG A 251 7.66 25.81 -20.43
CA ARG A 251 6.83 25.57 -19.24
C ARG A 251 5.38 25.60 -19.60
N TRP A 252 4.65 24.66 -19.02
CA TRP A 252 3.23 24.57 -19.17
C TRP A 252 2.52 25.12 -17.93
N SER A 253 1.41 25.79 -18.12
CA SER A 253 0.49 26.21 -17.07
C SER A 253 -0.94 26.20 -17.58
N ILE A 254 -1.90 26.18 -16.66
CA ILE A 254 -3.33 26.24 -16.97
C ILE A 254 -4.00 27.35 -16.18
N THR A 255 -5.13 27.85 -16.69
CA THR A 255 -6.03 28.71 -15.94
C THR A 255 -7.18 27.90 -15.35
N GLY A 256 -7.58 28.23 -14.12
CA GLY A 256 -8.69 27.58 -13.44
C GLY A 256 -8.23 26.41 -12.56
N GLU A 257 -9.16 25.89 -11.77
CA GLU A 257 -8.98 24.79 -10.82
C GLU A 257 -9.67 23.50 -11.32
N GLY A 258 -9.17 22.34 -10.92
CA GLY A 258 -9.73 21.04 -11.27
C GLY A 258 -9.25 20.51 -12.62
N ALA A 259 -8.06 20.91 -13.03
CA ALA A 259 -7.30 20.30 -14.12
C ALA A 259 -5.81 20.39 -13.81
N SER A 260 -5.02 19.59 -14.50
CA SER A 260 -3.57 19.55 -14.42
C SER A 260 -2.96 19.52 -15.82
N ILE A 261 -1.77 20.09 -15.96
CA ILE A 261 -0.94 19.92 -17.14
C ILE A 261 0.47 19.53 -16.69
N TYR A 262 1.00 18.50 -17.32
CA TYR A 262 2.28 17.90 -16.99
C TYR A 262 3.40 18.49 -17.86
N PRO A 263 4.68 18.30 -17.46
CA PRO A 263 5.83 18.81 -18.21
C PRO A 263 5.92 18.32 -19.66
N ASP A 264 5.35 17.17 -19.96
CA ASP A 264 5.27 16.60 -21.32
C ASP A 264 4.15 17.19 -22.18
N GLY A 265 3.37 18.14 -21.63
CA GLY A 265 2.24 18.77 -22.30
C GLY A 265 0.93 17.98 -22.21
N ALA A 266 0.90 16.91 -21.42
CA ALA A 266 -0.32 16.13 -21.16
C ALA A 266 -1.25 16.92 -20.22
N PHE A 267 -2.44 17.23 -20.69
CA PHE A 267 -3.52 17.89 -19.94
C PHE A 267 -4.56 16.86 -19.54
N VAL A 268 -5.05 16.94 -18.31
CA VAL A 268 -6.19 16.16 -17.82
C VAL A 268 -7.03 17.00 -16.87
N ALA A 269 -8.36 16.84 -16.89
CA ALA A 269 -9.26 17.55 -16.00
C ALA A 269 -10.11 16.62 -15.14
N GLU A 270 -10.32 17.01 -13.89
CA GLU A 270 -11.23 16.42 -12.93
C GLU A 270 -12.62 17.06 -12.97
N LYS A 271 -12.70 18.31 -13.42
CA LYS A 271 -13.93 19.10 -13.48
C LYS A 271 -14.25 19.52 -14.91
N ALA A 272 -15.52 19.50 -15.24
CA ALA A 272 -15.99 20.08 -16.51
C ALA A 272 -15.83 21.59 -16.51
N GLY A 273 -15.46 22.15 -17.67
CA GLY A 273 -15.22 23.60 -17.79
C GLY A 273 -14.45 23.95 -19.06
N THR A 274 -14.10 25.23 -19.19
CA THR A 274 -13.22 25.69 -20.24
C THR A 274 -11.90 26.13 -19.62
N TYR A 275 -10.81 25.56 -20.10
CA TYR A 275 -9.47 25.80 -19.62
C TYR A 275 -8.62 26.46 -20.70
N VAL A 276 -7.68 27.28 -20.27
CA VAL A 276 -6.65 27.83 -21.16
C VAL A 276 -5.32 27.20 -20.76
N VAL A 277 -4.72 26.48 -21.70
CA VAL A 277 -3.38 25.92 -21.60
C VAL A 277 -2.39 26.95 -22.13
N VAL A 278 -1.37 27.27 -21.36
CA VAL A 278 -0.34 28.24 -21.72
C VAL A 278 1.02 27.56 -21.74
N ALA A 279 1.69 27.65 -22.89
CA ALA A 279 3.10 27.35 -23.00
C ALA A 279 3.90 28.64 -22.89
N SER A 280 4.97 28.64 -22.10
CA SER A 280 5.87 29.76 -21.95
C SER A 280 7.33 29.35 -22.08
N SER A 281 8.15 30.20 -22.71
CA SER A 281 9.60 30.04 -22.77
C SER A 281 10.24 31.42 -22.80
N GLY A 282 11.08 31.72 -21.80
CA GLY A 282 11.63 33.08 -21.62
C GLY A 282 10.52 34.09 -21.45
N GLN A 283 10.52 35.11 -22.32
CA GLN A 283 9.51 36.18 -22.34
C GLN A 283 8.33 35.92 -23.30
N HIS A 284 8.31 34.75 -23.93
CA HIS A 284 7.31 34.41 -24.95
C HIS A 284 6.30 33.39 -24.42
N SER A 285 5.04 33.57 -24.81
CA SER A 285 3.97 32.64 -24.48
C SER A 285 3.04 32.38 -25.66
N ALA A 286 2.38 31.23 -25.65
CA ALA A 286 1.32 30.90 -26.56
C ALA A 286 0.24 30.12 -25.79
N ALA A 287 -1.01 30.24 -26.23
CA ALA A 287 -2.14 29.65 -25.55
C ALA A 287 -2.97 28.78 -26.46
N ALA A 288 -3.64 27.78 -25.85
CA ALA A 288 -4.66 26.94 -26.45
C ALA A 288 -5.86 26.84 -25.50
N SER A 289 -7.02 26.48 -26.01
CA SER A 289 -8.23 26.26 -25.19
C SER A 289 -8.69 24.82 -25.20
N VAL A 290 -9.21 24.35 -24.07
CA VAL A 290 -9.82 23.02 -23.92
C VAL A 290 -11.22 23.16 -23.35
N VAL A 291 -12.21 22.60 -24.03
CA VAL A 291 -13.57 22.46 -23.50
C VAL A 291 -13.72 21.04 -22.94
N VAL A 292 -13.90 20.94 -21.65
CA VAL A 292 -14.05 19.65 -20.95
C VAL A 292 -15.51 19.47 -20.55
N ARG A 293 -16.08 18.31 -20.95
CA ARG A 293 -17.41 17.87 -20.55
C ARG A 293 -17.30 16.83 -19.44
N PRO A 294 -18.33 16.66 -18.60
CA PRO A 294 -18.34 15.56 -17.64
C PRO A 294 -18.24 14.21 -18.36
N ARG A 295 -17.55 13.24 -17.75
CA ARG A 295 -17.50 11.86 -18.27
C ARG A 295 -18.88 11.21 -18.22
N ASN A 296 -19.55 11.32 -17.07
CA ASN A 296 -20.95 10.92 -16.84
C ASN A 296 -21.29 9.52 -17.39
N VAL A 297 -20.43 8.54 -17.14
CA VAL A 297 -20.67 7.15 -17.48
C VAL A 297 -20.96 6.38 -16.21
N ALA A 298 -22.14 5.82 -16.08
CA ALA A 298 -22.52 4.95 -14.97
C ALA A 298 -23.11 3.65 -15.52
N ARG A 299 -22.84 2.54 -14.83
CA ARG A 299 -23.41 1.22 -15.13
C ARG A 299 -23.99 0.63 -13.85
N GLU A 300 -25.14 -0.01 -13.96
CA GLU A 300 -25.69 -0.76 -12.84
C GLU A 300 -24.91 -2.07 -12.70
N MET A 301 -24.63 -2.48 -11.47
CA MET A 301 -24.14 -3.81 -11.18
C MET A 301 -25.32 -4.66 -10.73
N ASN A 302 -25.77 -5.54 -11.64
CA ASN A 302 -26.92 -6.40 -11.40
C ASN A 302 -26.47 -7.70 -10.74
N VAL A 303 -27.05 -8.05 -9.61
CA VAL A 303 -26.80 -9.32 -8.94
C VAL A 303 -27.49 -10.44 -9.75
N VAL A 304 -26.71 -11.43 -10.15
CA VAL A 304 -27.17 -12.67 -10.76
C VAL A 304 -27.50 -13.68 -9.69
N SER A 305 -26.58 -13.87 -8.74
CA SER A 305 -26.81 -14.70 -7.57
C SER A 305 -25.88 -14.28 -6.41
N HIS A 306 -26.22 -14.78 -5.23
CA HIS A 306 -25.42 -14.65 -4.02
C HIS A 306 -25.37 -15.97 -3.28
N THR A 307 -24.18 -16.41 -2.92
CA THR A 307 -23.94 -17.59 -2.11
C THR A 307 -23.46 -17.16 -0.73
N PRO A 308 -24.35 -17.10 0.29
CA PRO A 308 -24.01 -16.59 1.60
C PRO A 308 -23.15 -17.57 2.39
N MET A 309 -22.21 -17.05 3.18
CA MET A 309 -21.33 -17.80 4.09
C MET A 309 -21.45 -17.24 5.52
N PRO A 310 -22.54 -17.58 6.25
CA PRO A 310 -22.84 -16.94 7.53
C PRO A 310 -21.93 -17.37 8.69
N ASP A 311 -21.32 -18.54 8.58
CA ASP A 311 -20.56 -19.18 9.67
C ASP A 311 -19.03 -19.03 9.50
N LEU A 312 -18.57 -18.50 8.37
CA LEU A 312 -17.15 -18.41 8.02
C LEU A 312 -16.82 -17.05 7.39
N GLN A 313 -15.60 -16.61 7.61
CA GLN A 313 -15.02 -15.51 6.85
C GLN A 313 -14.31 -16.07 5.61
N MET A 314 -14.58 -15.43 4.48
CA MET A 314 -13.97 -15.81 3.21
C MET A 314 -12.61 -15.09 3.02
N SER A 315 -11.79 -15.58 2.12
CA SER A 315 -10.57 -14.95 1.63
C SER A 315 -10.58 -14.89 0.10
N GLU A 316 -9.65 -15.52 -0.59
CA GLU A 316 -9.53 -15.41 -2.05
C GLU A 316 -10.59 -16.20 -2.81
N GLU A 317 -10.91 -15.69 -4.00
CA GLU A 317 -11.67 -16.42 -5.03
C GLU A 317 -10.79 -16.69 -6.25
N TRP A 318 -10.94 -17.89 -6.82
CA TRP A 318 -10.33 -18.26 -8.09
C TRP A 318 -11.40 -18.83 -9.02
N ILE A 319 -11.69 -18.08 -10.08
CA ILE A 319 -12.73 -18.43 -11.04
C ILE A 319 -12.06 -18.91 -12.33
N ILE A 320 -12.36 -20.13 -12.75
CA ILE A 320 -11.79 -20.73 -13.96
C ILE A 320 -12.76 -21.73 -14.58
N GLY A 321 -12.84 -21.77 -15.93
CA GLY A 321 -13.75 -22.64 -16.67
C GLY A 321 -15.20 -22.40 -16.27
N HIS A 322 -15.79 -23.32 -15.52
CA HIS A 322 -17.11 -23.19 -14.89
C HIS A 322 -17.07 -23.51 -13.40
N HIS A 323 -15.92 -23.33 -12.77
CA HIS A 323 -15.73 -23.55 -11.34
C HIS A 323 -15.34 -22.26 -10.61
N ALA A 324 -15.82 -22.14 -9.38
CA ALA A 324 -15.37 -21.13 -8.42
C ALA A 324 -14.75 -21.83 -7.22
N TYR A 325 -13.45 -21.64 -7.02
CA TYR A 325 -12.70 -22.08 -5.86
C TYR A 325 -12.66 -20.94 -4.86
N LEU A 326 -13.05 -21.20 -3.62
CA LEU A 326 -13.13 -20.19 -2.57
C LEU A 326 -12.35 -20.66 -1.35
N SER A 327 -11.40 -19.87 -0.91
CA SER A 327 -10.66 -20.10 0.34
C SER A 327 -11.29 -19.34 1.52
N THR A 328 -10.80 -19.61 2.74
CA THR A 328 -11.40 -19.06 3.96
C THR A 328 -10.35 -18.58 4.95
N ILE A 329 -10.70 -17.55 5.73
CA ILE A 329 -10.00 -17.21 6.97
C ILE A 329 -10.39 -18.27 8.03
N ALA A 330 -10.17 -19.51 7.67
CA ALA A 330 -10.43 -20.72 8.43
C ALA A 330 -9.71 -21.92 7.76
N ASP A 331 -10.24 -23.11 7.97
CA ASP A 331 -9.68 -24.42 7.60
C ASP A 331 -10.29 -25.04 6.32
N LYS A 332 -11.04 -24.27 5.50
CA LYS A 332 -11.82 -24.83 4.39
C LYS A 332 -11.52 -24.20 3.05
N VAL A 333 -11.58 -25.03 2.01
CA VAL A 333 -11.70 -24.66 0.61
C VAL A 333 -13.03 -25.20 0.09
N PHE A 334 -13.79 -24.35 -0.59
CA PHE A 334 -15.03 -24.71 -1.26
C PHE A 334 -14.84 -24.69 -2.77
N VAL A 335 -15.53 -25.60 -3.47
CA VAL A 335 -15.63 -25.57 -4.94
C VAL A 335 -17.09 -25.56 -5.34
N TYR A 336 -17.44 -24.61 -6.18
CA TYR A 336 -18.78 -24.47 -6.76
C TYR A 336 -18.76 -24.69 -8.26
N ASP A 337 -19.75 -25.43 -8.79
CA ASP A 337 -20.11 -25.39 -10.20
C ASP A 337 -20.93 -24.13 -10.46
N ILE A 338 -20.44 -23.29 -11.35
CA ILE A 338 -21.03 -22.03 -11.78
C ILE A 338 -21.50 -22.06 -13.23
N ALA A 339 -21.65 -23.25 -13.85
CA ALA A 339 -22.20 -23.39 -15.21
C ALA A 339 -23.60 -22.77 -15.31
N ASP A 340 -24.43 -22.88 -14.28
CA ASP A 340 -25.61 -22.06 -14.08
C ASP A 340 -25.31 -20.98 -13.02
N PRO A 341 -24.90 -19.77 -13.42
CA PRO A 341 -24.49 -18.75 -12.47
C PRO A 341 -25.63 -18.19 -11.61
N ALA A 342 -26.89 -18.45 -11.98
CA ALA A 342 -28.04 -18.09 -11.15
C ALA A 342 -28.24 -19.06 -9.99
N ASN A 343 -27.71 -20.29 -10.08
CA ASN A 343 -27.85 -21.34 -9.09
C ASN A 343 -26.52 -22.09 -8.87
N PRO A 344 -25.48 -21.45 -8.33
CA PRO A 344 -24.19 -22.11 -8.04
C PRO A 344 -24.39 -23.36 -7.17
N LYS A 345 -23.72 -24.45 -7.52
CA LYS A 345 -23.83 -25.74 -6.80
C LYS A 345 -22.53 -26.04 -6.09
N LEU A 346 -22.57 -26.24 -4.80
CA LEU A 346 -21.42 -26.77 -4.05
C LEU A 346 -21.10 -28.18 -4.58
N LEU A 347 -19.89 -28.37 -5.06
CA LEU A 347 -19.35 -29.65 -5.53
C LEU A 347 -18.60 -30.37 -4.43
N ASP A 348 -17.67 -29.67 -3.75
CA ASP A 348 -16.83 -30.24 -2.71
C ASP A 348 -16.45 -29.23 -1.64
N THR A 349 -16.06 -29.73 -0.47
CA THR A 349 -15.51 -28.99 0.64
C THR A 349 -14.30 -29.72 1.20
N LEU A 350 -13.12 -29.20 0.95
CA LEU A 350 -11.89 -29.71 1.55
C LEU A 350 -11.64 -29.05 2.90
N THR A 351 -11.38 -29.84 3.94
CA THR A 351 -10.97 -29.34 5.27
C THR A 351 -9.54 -29.75 5.55
N VAL A 352 -8.70 -28.82 5.98
CA VAL A 352 -7.30 -29.04 6.32
C VAL A 352 -6.95 -28.43 7.68
N ASP A 353 -5.83 -28.86 8.27
CA ASP A 353 -5.33 -28.22 9.50
C ASP A 353 -4.70 -26.87 9.15
N ALA A 354 -5.49 -25.81 9.23
CA ALA A 354 -5.10 -24.43 9.00
C ALA A 354 -5.92 -23.48 9.87
N ARG A 355 -5.36 -22.33 10.19
CA ARG A 355 -6.09 -21.18 10.75
C ARG A 355 -6.60 -20.26 9.65
N ILE A 356 -5.79 -20.11 8.60
CA ILE A 356 -6.10 -19.32 7.41
C ILE A 356 -5.63 -20.10 6.18
N ILE A 357 -6.49 -20.14 5.18
CA ILE A 357 -6.17 -20.46 3.79
C ILE A 357 -6.39 -19.14 3.04
N ASN A 358 -5.30 -18.37 2.88
CA ASN A 358 -5.42 -17.01 2.35
C ASN A 358 -5.68 -17.00 0.85
N ASP A 359 -4.92 -17.79 0.09
CA ASP A 359 -4.92 -17.79 -1.37
C ASP A 359 -5.15 -19.18 -1.95
N ILE A 360 -5.76 -19.22 -3.12
CA ILE A 360 -6.01 -20.42 -3.92
C ILE A 360 -5.96 -20.11 -5.40
N SER A 361 -5.29 -20.97 -6.18
CA SER A 361 -5.27 -20.92 -7.63
C SER A 361 -5.12 -22.29 -8.25
N THR A 362 -5.34 -22.41 -9.57
CA THR A 362 -5.14 -23.65 -10.31
C THR A 362 -4.25 -23.42 -11.52
N THR A 363 -3.68 -24.50 -12.06
CA THR A 363 -3.10 -24.49 -13.41
C THR A 363 -4.18 -24.16 -14.46
N PRO A 364 -3.80 -23.54 -15.61
CA PRO A 364 -4.77 -23.17 -16.66
C PRO A 364 -5.59 -24.34 -17.24
N ASP A 365 -5.10 -25.58 -17.09
CA ASP A 365 -5.81 -26.81 -17.51
C ASP A 365 -6.67 -27.42 -16.38
N GLU A 366 -6.82 -26.72 -15.26
CA GLU A 366 -7.58 -27.12 -14.07
C GLU A 366 -7.22 -28.49 -13.47
N LYS A 367 -5.97 -28.98 -13.66
CA LYS A 367 -5.59 -30.29 -13.13
C LYS A 367 -4.93 -30.23 -11.77
N ILE A 368 -4.19 -29.18 -11.50
CA ILE A 368 -3.47 -28.99 -10.26
C ILE A 368 -3.89 -27.68 -9.65
N GLY A 369 -4.36 -27.73 -8.41
CA GLY A 369 -4.60 -26.56 -7.58
C GLY A 369 -3.49 -26.38 -6.56
N VAL A 370 -3.30 -25.15 -6.12
CA VAL A 370 -2.43 -24.78 -5.01
C VAL A 370 -3.20 -23.84 -4.10
N PHE A 371 -3.14 -24.09 -2.79
CA PHE A 371 -3.58 -23.13 -1.80
C PHE A 371 -2.53 -22.92 -0.72
N THR A 372 -2.56 -21.75 -0.10
CA THR A 372 -1.66 -21.36 0.98
C THR A 372 -2.19 -21.84 2.33
N ARG A 373 -1.29 -22.00 3.32
CA ARG A 373 -1.65 -22.47 4.64
C ARG A 373 -0.87 -21.75 5.72
N GLU A 374 -1.59 -21.17 6.66
CA GLU A 374 -1.07 -20.49 7.83
C GLU A 374 -1.67 -21.05 9.12
N GLY A 375 -0.90 -21.00 10.20
CA GLY A 375 -1.33 -21.29 11.56
C GLY A 375 -1.83 -22.72 11.77
N ALA A 376 -1.27 -23.71 11.05
CA ALA A 376 -1.56 -25.12 11.27
C ALA A 376 -1.20 -25.55 12.70
N SER A 377 -2.06 -26.37 13.34
CA SER A 377 -1.86 -26.80 14.73
C SER A 377 -0.58 -27.62 14.91
N ASN A 378 -0.20 -28.37 13.89
CA ASN A 378 1.02 -29.17 13.82
C ASN A 378 2.26 -28.34 13.34
N ARG A 379 2.09 -27.06 13.09
CA ARG A 379 3.10 -26.11 12.55
C ARG A 379 3.64 -26.47 11.16
N LYS A 380 2.95 -27.30 10.40
CA LYS A 380 3.24 -27.60 8.99
C LYS A 380 2.53 -26.59 8.10
N ASN A 381 2.97 -25.36 8.18
CA ASN A 381 2.51 -24.29 7.29
C ASN A 381 3.13 -24.45 5.88
N GLY A 382 2.73 -23.62 4.93
CA GLY A 382 3.29 -23.63 3.58
C GLY A 382 2.20 -23.68 2.51
N ILE A 383 2.37 -24.53 1.50
CA ILE A 383 1.40 -24.70 0.41
C ILE A 383 0.99 -26.17 0.27
N VAL A 384 -0.24 -26.37 -0.23
CA VAL A 384 -0.82 -27.69 -0.49
C VAL A 384 -1.19 -27.79 -1.95
N PHE A 385 -0.75 -28.87 -2.60
CA PHE A 385 -1.08 -29.20 -3.98
C PHE A 385 -2.28 -30.12 -4.04
N LEU A 386 -3.24 -29.81 -4.93
CA LEU A 386 -4.48 -30.55 -5.13
C LEU A 386 -4.56 -31.17 -6.51
N ASP A 387 -5.17 -32.33 -6.61
CA ASP A 387 -5.80 -32.83 -7.83
C ASP A 387 -7.17 -32.15 -7.97
N THR A 388 -7.30 -31.28 -8.94
CA THR A 388 -8.53 -30.54 -9.26
C THR A 388 -9.18 -31.03 -10.56
N SER A 389 -8.66 -32.11 -11.16
CA SER A 389 -9.21 -32.70 -12.41
C SER A 389 -10.63 -33.24 -12.26
N ASP A 390 -11.04 -33.57 -11.04
CA ASP A 390 -12.43 -33.85 -10.64
C ASP A 390 -12.81 -32.86 -9.52
N ALA A 391 -13.40 -31.74 -9.89
CA ALA A 391 -13.78 -30.68 -8.96
C ALA A 391 -14.80 -31.11 -7.89
N ALA A 392 -15.50 -32.23 -8.10
CA ALA A 392 -16.41 -32.79 -7.10
C ALA A 392 -15.71 -33.67 -6.05
N HIS A 393 -14.43 -33.99 -6.22
CA HIS A 393 -13.66 -34.86 -5.33
C HIS A 393 -12.21 -34.39 -5.25
N LEU A 394 -11.96 -33.25 -4.62
CA LEU A 394 -10.62 -32.72 -4.41
C LEU A 394 -9.73 -33.68 -3.62
N LYS A 395 -8.49 -33.86 -4.05
CA LYS A 395 -7.52 -34.73 -3.36
C LYS A 395 -6.20 -34.00 -3.15
N VAL A 396 -5.67 -34.05 -1.95
CA VAL A 396 -4.31 -33.59 -1.67
C VAL A 396 -3.31 -34.52 -2.38
N LEU A 397 -2.48 -33.94 -3.25
CA LEU A 397 -1.40 -34.62 -3.95
C LEU A 397 -0.10 -34.63 -3.14
N SER A 398 0.24 -33.47 -2.60
CA SER A 398 1.44 -33.25 -1.78
C SER A 398 1.36 -31.93 -1.01
N GLU A 399 2.34 -31.71 -0.15
CA GLU A 399 2.51 -30.47 0.61
C GLU A 399 3.97 -30.01 0.50
N TYR A 400 4.18 -28.69 0.47
CA TYR A 400 5.50 -28.11 0.64
C TYR A 400 5.54 -27.28 1.92
N THR A 401 6.31 -27.75 2.92
CA THR A 401 6.36 -27.17 4.27
C THR A 401 7.80 -26.99 4.79
N ALA A 402 8.81 -27.37 3.99
CA ALA A 402 10.16 -27.57 4.49
C ALA A 402 10.87 -26.26 4.91
N THR A 403 10.67 -25.16 4.17
CA THR A 403 11.39 -23.90 4.37
C THR A 403 10.49 -22.69 4.66
N VAL A 404 9.17 -22.91 4.73
CA VAL A 404 8.13 -21.88 4.90
C VAL A 404 7.29 -22.14 6.16
N THR A 405 7.98 -22.37 7.26
CA THR A 405 7.34 -22.78 8.55
C THR A 405 6.52 -21.67 9.20
N GLY A 406 6.73 -20.40 8.84
CA GLY A 406 5.94 -19.27 9.34
C GLY A 406 4.53 -19.23 8.76
N GLY A 407 4.39 -19.68 7.53
CA GLY A 407 3.18 -19.61 6.71
C GLY A 407 3.49 -19.10 5.32
N VAL A 408 2.50 -19.16 4.46
CA VAL A 408 2.52 -18.61 3.11
C VAL A 408 1.23 -17.84 2.92
N HIS A 409 1.37 -16.54 2.63
CA HIS A 409 0.23 -15.64 2.45
C HIS A 409 -0.33 -15.72 1.03
N SER A 410 0.51 -15.50 0.02
CA SER A 410 0.09 -15.50 -1.39
C SER A 410 0.89 -16.52 -2.22
N ALA A 411 0.26 -17.04 -3.27
CA ALA A 411 0.83 -18.02 -4.18
C ALA A 411 0.40 -17.76 -5.63
N TYR A 412 1.35 -17.73 -6.56
CA TYR A 412 1.08 -17.52 -7.98
C TYR A 412 1.71 -18.64 -8.82
N ILE A 413 0.90 -19.30 -9.66
CA ILE A 413 1.36 -20.36 -10.55
C ILE A 413 1.79 -19.77 -11.90
N ASP A 414 3.02 -20.11 -12.35
CA ASP A 414 3.49 -19.85 -13.71
C ASP A 414 4.21 -21.10 -14.25
N GLY A 415 3.62 -21.75 -15.26
CA GLY A 415 4.11 -23.02 -15.77
C GLY A 415 4.11 -24.14 -14.72
N HIS A 416 5.29 -24.67 -14.41
CA HIS A 416 5.47 -25.68 -13.35
C HIS A 416 6.16 -25.12 -12.10
N TYR A 417 6.16 -23.81 -11.96
CA TYR A 417 6.62 -23.12 -10.77
C TYR A 417 5.44 -22.50 -10.03
N VAL A 418 5.52 -22.49 -8.71
CA VAL A 418 4.70 -21.64 -7.87
C VAL A 418 5.60 -20.65 -7.12
N TYR A 419 5.30 -19.38 -7.25
CA TYR A 419 5.94 -18.28 -6.55
C TYR A 419 5.13 -17.99 -5.31
N ILE A 420 5.78 -17.96 -4.15
CA ILE A 420 5.11 -17.84 -2.86
C ILE A 420 5.76 -16.80 -1.96
N THR A 421 4.98 -16.23 -1.07
CA THR A 421 5.44 -15.32 -0.03
C THR A 421 5.72 -16.11 1.24
N ASP A 422 6.87 -15.90 1.88
CA ASP A 422 7.24 -16.55 3.14
C ASP A 422 7.02 -15.60 4.31
N ASP A 423 6.03 -15.85 5.15
CA ASP A 423 5.65 -14.99 6.26
C ASP A 423 6.74 -14.84 7.33
N ALA A 424 7.54 -15.89 7.52
CA ALA A 424 8.60 -15.86 8.54
C ALA A 424 9.75 -14.90 8.19
N THR A 425 10.09 -14.78 6.89
CA THR A 425 11.23 -14.00 6.42
C THR A 425 10.84 -12.84 5.51
N GLY A 426 9.58 -12.79 5.07
CA GLY A 426 9.08 -11.81 4.11
C GLY A 426 9.74 -11.94 2.73
N SER A 427 10.29 -13.11 2.39
CA SER A 427 10.98 -13.36 1.13
C SER A 427 10.11 -14.01 0.09
N LEU A 428 10.46 -13.82 -1.19
CA LEU A 428 9.97 -14.63 -2.29
C LEU A 428 10.63 -16.02 -2.24
N ARG A 429 9.82 -17.08 -2.41
CA ARG A 429 10.30 -18.44 -2.68
C ARG A 429 9.74 -18.92 -4.02
N VAL A 430 10.52 -19.69 -4.74
CA VAL A 430 10.09 -20.34 -5.99
C VAL A 430 10.14 -21.83 -5.78
N ILE A 431 9.00 -22.50 -5.95
CA ILE A 431 8.86 -23.93 -5.78
C ILE A 431 8.61 -24.56 -7.15
N ASP A 432 9.47 -25.48 -7.56
CA ASP A 432 9.28 -26.31 -8.73
C ASP A 432 8.40 -27.50 -8.36
N PHE A 433 7.26 -27.64 -9.01
CA PHE A 433 6.33 -28.75 -8.87
C PHE A 433 6.16 -29.57 -10.16
N GLN A 434 7.16 -29.60 -11.04
CA GLN A 434 7.13 -30.45 -12.23
C GLN A 434 6.87 -31.93 -11.85
N ASP A 435 7.46 -32.39 -10.73
CA ASP A 435 6.99 -33.57 -10.01
C ASP A 435 6.14 -33.11 -8.82
N VAL A 436 4.83 -33.01 -9.03
CA VAL A 436 3.90 -32.53 -8.00
C VAL A 436 3.91 -33.36 -6.70
N LYS A 437 4.39 -34.60 -6.74
CA LYS A 437 4.52 -35.45 -5.55
C LYS A 437 5.75 -35.11 -4.72
N HIS A 438 6.75 -34.47 -5.31
CA HIS A 438 8.00 -34.10 -4.66
C HIS A 438 8.39 -32.67 -5.01
N PRO A 439 7.55 -31.65 -4.65
CA PRO A 439 7.85 -30.25 -4.91
C PRO A 439 9.11 -29.83 -4.16
N LYS A 440 9.89 -28.93 -4.75
CA LYS A 440 11.18 -28.48 -4.19
C LYS A 440 11.37 -26.98 -4.37
N GLU A 441 11.93 -26.31 -3.38
CA GLU A 441 12.39 -24.92 -3.52
C GLU A 441 13.60 -24.87 -4.46
N VAL A 442 13.55 -24.01 -5.45
CA VAL A 442 14.61 -23.80 -6.43
C VAL A 442 15.23 -22.41 -6.33
N ALA A 443 14.52 -21.44 -5.74
CA ALA A 443 15.06 -20.12 -5.51
C ALA A 443 14.45 -19.44 -4.30
N ARG A 444 15.22 -18.48 -3.78
CA ARG A 444 14.81 -17.50 -2.76
C ARG A 444 15.32 -16.14 -3.17
N TRP A 445 14.49 -15.12 -3.02
CA TRP A 445 14.88 -13.75 -3.25
C TRP A 445 14.37 -12.83 -2.12
N GLU A 446 15.18 -11.85 -1.74
CA GLU A 446 14.85 -10.87 -0.69
C GLU A 446 15.23 -9.47 -1.17
N ALA A 447 14.42 -8.48 -0.79
CA ALA A 447 14.75 -7.07 -1.01
C ALA A 447 16.08 -6.72 -0.31
N GLN A 448 16.89 -5.92 -0.99
CA GLN A 448 18.13 -5.39 -0.40
C GLN A 448 17.81 -4.15 0.43
N ASN A 449 18.44 -4.04 1.61
CA ASN A 449 18.28 -2.89 2.52
C ASN A 449 16.81 -2.59 2.86
N PRO A 450 16.12 -3.52 3.51
CA PRO A 450 14.69 -3.37 3.80
C PRO A 450 14.43 -2.18 4.72
N THR A 451 13.33 -1.49 4.46
CA THR A 451 12.87 -0.36 5.28
C THR A 451 12.00 -0.87 6.43
N ALA A 452 12.61 -1.28 7.53
CA ALA A 452 11.85 -1.67 8.73
C ALA A 452 11.33 -0.44 9.47
N VAL A 453 10.06 -0.46 9.84
CA VAL A 453 9.44 0.54 10.72
C VAL A 453 8.91 -0.17 11.95
N SER A 454 9.42 0.22 13.11
CA SER A 454 8.91 -0.27 14.39
C SER A 454 7.88 0.71 14.93
N MET A 455 6.77 0.18 15.42
CA MET A 455 5.72 0.94 16.10
C MET A 455 5.40 0.30 17.44
N GLU A 456 5.26 1.13 18.45
CA GLU A 456 4.76 0.68 19.75
C GLU A 456 3.23 0.61 19.71
N THR A 457 2.69 -0.50 20.17
CA THR A 457 1.29 -0.70 20.40
C THR A 457 1.05 -1.07 21.86
N LYS A 458 -0.19 -1.04 22.32
CA LYS A 458 -0.53 -1.54 23.67
C LYS A 458 -0.22 -3.03 23.87
N HIS A 459 0.10 -3.75 22.83
CA HIS A 459 0.47 -5.17 22.83
C HIS A 459 1.97 -5.40 22.62
N GLY A 460 2.78 -4.33 22.64
CA GLY A 460 4.23 -4.35 22.42
C GLY A 460 4.65 -3.73 21.09
N THR A 461 5.94 -3.80 20.81
CA THR A 461 6.53 -3.27 19.58
C THR A 461 6.16 -4.15 18.40
N VAL A 462 5.52 -3.55 17.39
CA VAL A 462 5.28 -4.19 16.09
C VAL A 462 6.32 -3.64 15.12
N THR A 463 7.14 -4.51 14.55
CA THR A 463 8.06 -4.15 13.47
C THR A 463 7.46 -4.60 12.15
N SER A 464 7.06 -3.63 11.34
CA SER A 464 6.63 -3.86 9.97
C SER A 464 7.77 -3.46 9.03
N GLY A 465 8.12 -4.30 8.09
CA GLY A 465 9.21 -3.91 7.23
C GLY A 465 9.40 -4.83 6.04
N ARG A 466 10.08 -5.90 6.25
CA ARG A 466 10.40 -6.86 5.23
C ARG A 466 9.26 -7.88 5.11
N TYR A 467 8.28 -7.56 4.29
CA TYR A 467 7.14 -8.44 4.07
C TYR A 467 6.69 -8.38 2.62
N LEU A 468 7.01 -9.44 1.86
CA LEU A 468 6.39 -9.64 0.56
C LEU A 468 4.97 -10.11 0.78
N HIS A 469 4.00 -9.29 0.37
CA HIS A 469 2.60 -9.56 0.63
C HIS A 469 1.93 -10.32 -0.51
N ASP A 470 2.06 -9.81 -1.73
CA ASP A 470 1.42 -10.37 -2.91
C ASP A 470 2.31 -10.25 -4.14
N LEU A 471 2.00 -11.02 -5.18
CA LEU A 471 2.78 -11.05 -6.40
C LEU A 471 1.97 -11.53 -7.61
N GLN A 472 2.41 -11.09 -8.79
CA GLN A 472 1.97 -11.63 -10.07
C GLN A 472 3.18 -11.96 -10.94
N VAL A 473 3.14 -13.09 -11.67
CA VAL A 473 4.13 -13.38 -12.72
C VAL A 473 3.46 -13.28 -14.07
N LYS A 474 4.09 -12.52 -14.97
CA LYS A 474 3.60 -12.35 -16.34
C LYS A 474 4.75 -12.06 -17.30
N ASP A 475 4.76 -12.73 -18.45
CA ASP A 475 5.77 -12.54 -19.51
C ASP A 475 7.22 -12.71 -19.02
N GLY A 476 7.45 -13.63 -18.05
CA GLY A 476 8.77 -13.89 -17.45
C GLY A 476 9.24 -12.78 -16.50
N LEU A 477 8.37 -11.91 -16.05
CA LEU A 477 8.62 -10.91 -15.00
C LEU A 477 7.73 -11.20 -13.79
N ALA A 478 8.33 -11.16 -12.60
CA ALA A 478 7.60 -11.19 -11.33
C ALA A 478 7.46 -9.77 -10.79
N TYR A 479 6.23 -9.36 -10.57
CA TYR A 479 5.84 -8.09 -9.97
C TYR A 479 5.49 -8.36 -8.53
N LEU A 480 6.12 -7.67 -7.60
CA LEU A 480 6.04 -7.93 -6.17
C LEU A 480 5.51 -6.69 -5.44
N ALA A 481 4.43 -6.85 -4.70
CA ALA A 481 3.97 -5.89 -3.71
C ALA A 481 4.71 -6.16 -2.39
N TYR A 482 5.80 -5.45 -2.18
CA TYR A 482 6.75 -5.72 -1.11
C TYR A 482 6.63 -4.70 0.02
N TRP A 483 5.50 -4.67 0.66
CA TRP A 483 5.10 -3.81 1.78
C TRP A 483 5.82 -2.45 1.78
N ARG A 484 6.76 -2.21 2.72
CA ARG A 484 7.52 -0.95 2.83
C ARG A 484 8.60 -0.77 1.76
N ASP A 485 9.05 -1.84 1.12
CA ASP A 485 10.00 -1.77 0.01
C ASP A 485 9.33 -1.41 -1.32
N GLY A 486 7.99 -1.34 -1.35
CA GLY A 486 7.19 -0.86 -2.47
C GLY A 486 7.03 -1.89 -3.59
N LEU A 487 7.01 -1.40 -4.83
CA LEU A 487 6.94 -2.24 -6.02
C LEU A 487 8.35 -2.72 -6.39
N ILE A 488 8.51 -4.03 -6.52
CA ILE A 488 9.74 -4.66 -7.01
C ILE A 488 9.43 -5.47 -8.28
N ILE A 489 10.27 -5.36 -9.28
CA ILE A 489 10.15 -6.11 -10.53
C ILE A 489 11.39 -6.99 -10.71
N LEU A 490 11.17 -8.30 -10.83
CA LEU A 490 12.24 -9.27 -11.07
C LEU A 490 12.13 -9.89 -12.46
N ASP A 491 13.25 -10.15 -13.08
CA ASP A 491 13.36 -11.03 -14.23
C ASP A 491 13.40 -12.48 -13.73
N VAL A 492 12.43 -13.27 -14.16
CA VAL A 492 12.29 -14.70 -13.84
C VAL A 492 12.18 -15.55 -15.11
N GLY A 493 12.67 -15.03 -16.25
CA GLY A 493 12.64 -15.72 -17.53
C GLY A 493 12.41 -14.79 -18.74
N ASN A 494 12.22 -13.48 -18.51
CA ASN A 494 12.09 -12.49 -19.57
C ASN A 494 13.42 -12.25 -20.34
N GLY A 495 14.55 -12.43 -19.67
CA GLY A 495 15.89 -12.20 -20.20
C GLY A 495 16.42 -10.78 -20.08
N MET A 496 15.65 -9.85 -19.51
CA MET A 496 16.00 -8.43 -19.40
C MET A 496 17.19 -8.17 -18.47
N ALA A 497 17.30 -8.97 -17.40
CA ALA A 497 18.39 -8.95 -16.43
C ALA A 497 19.13 -10.31 -16.36
N GLY A 498 18.79 -11.26 -17.23
CA GLY A 498 19.35 -12.61 -17.25
C GLY A 498 18.86 -13.46 -16.07
N GLY A 499 17.66 -13.19 -15.57
CA GLY A 499 17.00 -13.96 -14.53
C GLY A 499 16.35 -15.23 -15.07
N THR A 500 16.14 -16.19 -14.17
CA THR A 500 15.34 -17.41 -14.39
C THR A 500 14.51 -17.69 -13.14
N PRO A 501 13.52 -18.60 -13.19
CA PRO A 501 12.78 -18.99 -11.97
C PRO A 501 13.70 -19.48 -10.85
N GLU A 502 14.80 -20.18 -11.18
CA GLU A 502 15.80 -20.67 -10.23
C GLU A 502 16.79 -19.59 -9.76
N ASN A 503 16.82 -18.45 -10.42
CA ASN A 503 17.74 -17.34 -10.11
C ASN A 503 17.14 -15.99 -10.48
N PRO A 504 16.09 -15.54 -9.76
CA PRO A 504 15.44 -14.26 -10.00
C PRO A 504 16.42 -13.09 -9.92
N LYS A 505 16.31 -12.12 -10.83
CA LYS A 505 17.17 -10.94 -10.89
C LYS A 505 16.38 -9.65 -10.84
N LEU A 506 16.83 -8.70 -10.02
CA LEU A 506 16.23 -7.38 -9.91
C LEU A 506 16.30 -6.63 -11.26
N VAL A 507 15.17 -6.15 -11.73
CA VAL A 507 15.04 -5.24 -12.88
C VAL A 507 14.88 -3.81 -12.41
N SER A 508 13.91 -3.57 -11.51
CA SER A 508 13.65 -2.24 -10.98
C SER A 508 12.90 -2.31 -9.63
N GLN A 509 12.95 -1.21 -8.91
CA GLN A 509 12.24 -0.99 -7.66
C GLN A 509 11.68 0.43 -7.64
N TYR A 510 10.46 0.58 -7.12
CA TYR A 510 9.83 1.88 -6.87
C TYR A 510 9.32 1.93 -5.43
N HIS A 511 9.76 2.95 -4.69
CA HIS A 511 9.35 3.17 -3.30
C HIS A 511 8.20 4.17 -3.25
N PHE A 512 7.11 3.79 -2.59
CA PHE A 512 6.05 4.71 -2.20
C PHE A 512 6.40 5.37 -0.87
N ASN A 513 6.25 6.67 -0.76
CA ASN A 513 6.41 7.35 0.51
C ASN A 513 5.08 7.32 1.30
N HIS A 514 4.80 6.19 1.92
CA HIS A 514 3.57 5.98 2.68
C HIS A 514 3.38 6.99 3.82
N TYR A 515 4.48 7.55 4.36
CA TYR A 515 4.38 8.60 5.36
C TYR A 515 3.83 9.91 4.78
N GLU A 516 4.26 10.31 3.59
CA GLU A 516 3.71 11.48 2.89
C GLU A 516 2.24 11.25 2.48
N LEU A 517 1.90 10.03 2.07
CA LEU A 517 0.57 9.69 1.60
C LEU A 517 -0.46 9.66 2.73
N TYR A 518 -0.10 9.09 3.89
CA TYR A 518 -1.06 8.78 4.96
C TYR A 518 -0.81 9.55 6.25
N GLY A 519 0.40 10.08 6.45
CA GLY A 519 0.81 10.78 7.67
C GLY A 519 1.17 9.85 8.83
N ASP A 520 1.38 10.47 10.01
CA ASP A 520 1.63 9.73 11.25
C ASP A 520 0.39 8.92 11.69
N GLY A 521 0.64 7.84 12.39
CA GLY A 521 -0.40 7.02 13.00
C GLY A 521 -1.00 5.97 12.08
N TRP A 522 -0.44 5.76 10.88
CA TRP A 522 -0.88 4.74 9.94
C TRP A 522 0.18 3.70 9.66
N LEU A 523 -0.22 2.43 9.72
CA LEU A 523 0.56 1.29 9.23
C LEU A 523 0.13 1.05 7.79
N ALA A 524 1.01 1.34 6.84
CA ALA A 524 0.73 1.25 5.42
C ALA A 524 1.82 0.50 4.68
N GLY A 525 1.45 -0.18 3.62
CA GLY A 525 2.38 -0.88 2.73
C GLY A 525 1.74 -1.30 1.42
N SER A 526 2.57 -1.56 0.42
CA SER A 526 2.13 -2.10 -0.87
C SER A 526 1.66 -3.54 -0.67
N HIS A 527 0.40 -3.79 -0.99
CA HIS A 527 -0.34 -5.00 -0.67
C HIS A 527 -0.53 -5.91 -1.87
N SER A 528 -1.14 -5.40 -2.95
CA SER A 528 -1.51 -6.18 -4.13
C SER A 528 -0.93 -5.57 -5.40
N VAL A 529 -0.78 -6.40 -6.45
CA VAL A 529 -0.18 -5.96 -7.71
C VAL A 529 -0.80 -6.68 -8.91
N PHE A 530 -1.12 -5.94 -9.99
CA PHE A 530 -1.68 -6.51 -11.21
C PHE A 530 -1.21 -5.79 -12.46
N ARG A 531 -0.66 -6.55 -13.41
CA ARG A 531 -0.16 -6.05 -14.69
C ARG A 531 -1.23 -6.09 -15.78
N TYR A 532 -1.54 -4.92 -16.37
CA TYR A 532 -2.45 -4.80 -17.51
C TYR A 532 -1.88 -3.85 -18.57
N LYS A 533 -1.61 -4.34 -19.77
CA LYS A 533 -0.96 -3.58 -20.85
C LYS A 533 0.36 -2.93 -20.37
N ASN A 534 0.49 -1.62 -20.52
CA ASN A 534 1.64 -0.83 -20.06
C ASN A 534 1.44 -0.26 -18.65
N TYR A 535 0.37 -0.62 -17.97
CA TYR A 535 0.14 -0.22 -16.58
C TYR A 535 0.33 -1.38 -15.62
N LEU A 536 0.76 -1.03 -14.43
CA LEU A 536 0.79 -1.90 -13.27
C LEU A 536 0.00 -1.20 -12.17
N PHE A 537 -1.04 -1.86 -11.70
CA PHE A 537 -1.82 -1.41 -10.56
C PHE A 537 -1.17 -1.95 -9.29
N VAL A 538 -0.97 -1.08 -8.30
CA VAL A 538 -0.41 -1.44 -6.99
C VAL A 538 -1.35 -0.91 -5.93
N GLY A 539 -1.99 -1.79 -5.20
CA GLY A 539 -2.85 -1.43 -4.08
C GLY A 539 -2.05 -1.33 -2.80
N ASP A 540 -2.30 -0.30 -2.01
CA ASP A 540 -1.83 -0.26 -0.63
C ASP A 540 -2.82 -0.97 0.30
N GLU A 541 -2.36 -1.33 1.49
CA GLU A 541 -3.19 -1.68 2.62
C GLU A 541 -2.80 -0.81 3.81
N VAL A 542 -3.79 -0.17 4.46
CA VAL A 542 -3.53 0.87 5.43
C VAL A 542 -4.44 0.74 6.65
N PHE A 543 -3.82 0.52 7.80
CA PHE A 543 -4.50 0.42 9.08
C PHE A 543 -4.06 1.52 10.05
N PRO A 544 -4.92 1.99 10.97
CA PRO A 544 -4.46 2.80 12.08
C PRO A 544 -3.37 2.07 12.88
N ALA A 545 -2.28 2.75 13.20
CA ALA A 545 -1.16 2.18 13.96
C ALA A 545 -1.56 1.73 15.36
N ILE A 546 -2.50 2.46 15.97
CA ILE A 546 -3.09 2.17 17.27
C ILE A 546 -4.56 1.86 17.05
N PHE A 547 -4.90 0.60 16.84
CA PHE A 547 -6.29 0.19 16.79
C PHE A 547 -6.53 -1.01 17.69
N GLU A 548 -7.70 -1.04 18.31
CA GLU A 548 -8.19 -2.24 18.95
C GLU A 548 -8.81 -3.14 17.89
N LEU A 549 -8.48 -4.41 17.91
CA LEU A 549 -9.01 -5.40 16.98
C LEU A 549 -10.54 -5.41 16.91
N ASP A 550 -11.20 -5.08 18.03
CA ASP A 550 -12.65 -5.02 18.12
C ASP A 550 -13.26 -3.78 17.46
N ASP A 551 -12.45 -2.76 17.16
CA ASP A 551 -12.91 -1.50 16.54
C ASP A 551 -12.64 -1.42 15.03
N ARG A 552 -11.96 -2.40 14.44
CA ARG A 552 -11.62 -2.41 13.01
C ARG A 552 -12.82 -2.22 12.09
N ASP A 553 -13.95 -2.81 12.45
CA ASP A 553 -15.16 -2.73 11.65
C ASP A 553 -15.83 -1.33 11.70
N ARG A 554 -15.32 -0.45 12.55
CA ARG A 554 -15.84 0.91 12.75
C ARG A 554 -14.93 1.98 12.17
N ILE A 555 -13.67 1.62 11.83
CA ILE A 555 -12.69 2.55 11.28
C ILE A 555 -12.58 2.25 9.79
N PRO A 556 -12.87 3.20 8.90
CA PRO A 556 -12.66 3.01 7.47
C PRO A 556 -11.18 2.67 7.21
N VAL A 557 -10.93 1.56 6.56
CA VAL A 557 -9.61 1.25 6.01
C VAL A 557 -9.39 2.23 4.87
N ARG A 558 -8.29 2.95 4.89
CA ARG A 558 -7.86 3.85 3.84
C ARG A 558 -6.83 3.12 2.98
N ALA A 559 -6.85 3.26 1.67
CA ALA A 559 -5.77 2.76 0.82
C ALA A 559 -5.92 3.28 -0.60
N ILE A 560 -4.81 3.59 -1.24
CA ILE A 560 -4.71 4.05 -2.61
C ILE A 560 -4.44 2.85 -3.51
N CYS A 561 -5.08 2.83 -4.68
CA CYS A 561 -4.64 2.04 -5.82
C CYS A 561 -3.78 2.94 -6.72
N HIS A 562 -2.48 2.71 -6.74
CA HIS A 562 -1.50 3.42 -7.57
C HIS A 562 -1.50 2.87 -8.99
N VAL A 563 -1.39 3.74 -9.98
CA VAL A 563 -1.25 3.36 -11.39
C VAL A 563 0.15 3.71 -11.86
N MET A 564 0.95 2.68 -12.10
CA MET A 564 2.32 2.80 -12.57
C MET A 564 2.38 2.63 -14.08
N ASP A 565 2.94 3.59 -14.81
CA ASP A 565 3.35 3.40 -16.20
C ASP A 565 4.66 2.60 -16.22
N VAL A 566 4.61 1.43 -16.81
CA VAL A 566 5.74 0.51 -16.96
C VAL A 566 6.09 0.29 -18.44
N SER A 567 5.80 1.26 -19.30
CA SER A 567 6.30 1.29 -20.69
C SER A 567 7.83 1.19 -20.74
N ASP A 568 8.50 1.83 -19.79
CA ASP A 568 9.89 1.57 -19.44
C ASP A 568 9.93 0.78 -18.11
N ILE A 569 10.03 -0.53 -18.22
CA ILE A 569 9.99 -1.44 -17.07
C ILE A 569 11.16 -1.22 -16.09
N LYS A 570 12.26 -0.62 -16.56
CA LYS A 570 13.43 -0.30 -15.72
C LYS A 570 13.24 0.97 -14.91
N HIS A 571 12.32 1.84 -15.32
CA HIS A 571 12.04 3.12 -14.68
C HIS A 571 10.53 3.32 -14.56
N PRO A 572 9.84 2.51 -13.75
CA PRO A 572 8.40 2.63 -13.53
C PRO A 572 8.06 4.02 -12.97
N LYS A 573 6.94 4.59 -13.40
CA LYS A 573 6.49 5.92 -12.97
C LYS A 573 5.05 5.87 -12.51
N GLU A 574 4.77 6.40 -11.35
CA GLU A 574 3.40 6.64 -10.93
C GLU A 574 2.79 7.76 -11.79
N VAL A 575 1.66 7.49 -12.41
CA VAL A 575 1.00 8.41 -13.34
C VAL A 575 -0.41 8.77 -12.91
N ALA A 576 -1.08 7.89 -12.15
CA ALA A 576 -2.44 8.12 -11.66
C ALA A 576 -2.66 7.39 -10.32
N GLN A 577 -3.75 7.75 -9.65
CA GLN A 577 -4.20 7.15 -8.40
C GLN A 577 -5.72 6.98 -8.40
N TYR A 578 -6.20 6.01 -7.65
CA TYR A 578 -7.60 5.87 -7.32
C TYR A 578 -7.75 5.67 -5.81
N GLU A 579 -8.52 6.53 -5.18
CA GLU A 579 -8.87 6.46 -3.74
C GLU A 579 -10.29 6.95 -3.56
N VAL A 580 -11.08 6.22 -2.78
CA VAL A 580 -12.41 6.66 -2.34
C VAL A 580 -12.45 6.83 -0.82
N PRO A 581 -13.24 7.76 -0.31
CA PRO A 581 -13.25 8.05 1.14
C PRO A 581 -13.93 6.96 1.99
N GLU A 582 -14.70 6.04 1.37
CA GLU A 582 -15.50 5.05 2.09
C GLU A 582 -14.76 3.78 2.47
N GLY A 583 -13.57 3.55 1.93
CA GLY A 583 -12.84 2.30 2.15
C GLY A 583 -11.42 2.33 1.65
N GLY A 584 -10.78 1.18 1.61
CA GLY A 584 -9.43 0.99 1.13
C GLY A 584 -9.32 -0.08 0.05
N SER A 585 -8.36 0.10 -0.85
CA SER A 585 -7.99 -0.86 -1.89
C SER A 585 -7.65 -2.22 -1.29
N HIS A 586 -7.97 -3.30 -2.01
CA HIS A 586 -7.53 -4.65 -1.70
C HIS A 586 -7.14 -5.38 -3.00
N ASN A 587 -7.70 -6.56 -3.30
CA ASN A 587 -7.33 -7.28 -4.52
C ASN A 587 -8.12 -6.80 -5.74
N PHE A 588 -7.48 -6.86 -6.90
CA PHE A 588 -8.07 -6.40 -8.16
C PHE A 588 -7.64 -7.22 -9.37
N TRP A 589 -8.48 -7.17 -10.39
CA TRP A 589 -8.23 -7.71 -11.72
C TRP A 589 -8.47 -6.64 -12.78
N ALA A 590 -7.75 -6.74 -13.89
CA ALA A 590 -7.97 -5.85 -15.02
C ALA A 590 -8.23 -6.63 -16.31
N ALA A 591 -9.32 -6.32 -16.97
CA ALA A 591 -9.70 -6.90 -18.26
C ALA A 591 -10.61 -5.95 -19.05
N ASN A 592 -10.53 -5.99 -20.39
CA ASN A 592 -11.42 -5.24 -21.29
C ASN A 592 -11.44 -3.73 -20.98
N ASP A 593 -10.29 -3.16 -20.64
CA ASP A 593 -10.12 -1.76 -20.24
C ASP A 593 -10.95 -1.35 -19.01
N MET A 594 -11.21 -2.30 -18.13
CA MET A 594 -11.83 -2.09 -16.83
C MET A 594 -10.97 -2.69 -15.73
N LEU A 595 -10.89 -2.02 -14.59
CA LEU A 595 -10.34 -2.53 -13.34
C LEU A 595 -11.51 -2.92 -12.44
N TYR A 596 -11.47 -4.13 -11.92
CA TYR A 596 -12.43 -4.69 -10.98
C TYR A 596 -11.73 -4.83 -9.64
N GLU A 597 -12.25 -4.21 -8.61
CA GLU A 597 -11.55 -4.06 -7.35
C GLU A 597 -12.44 -4.39 -6.16
N GLY A 598 -11.94 -5.22 -5.26
CA GLY A 598 -12.42 -5.31 -3.89
C GLY A 598 -11.91 -4.11 -3.12
N TYR A 599 -12.81 -3.36 -2.48
CA TYR A 599 -12.44 -2.11 -1.80
C TYR A 599 -12.83 -2.16 -0.32
N TYR A 600 -12.60 -3.28 0.33
CA TYR A 600 -12.98 -3.53 1.73
C TYR A 600 -14.39 -3.02 2.05
N SER A 601 -14.52 -2.15 3.09
CA SER A 601 -15.79 -1.53 3.49
C SER A 601 -16.38 -0.61 2.40
N GLY A 602 -15.60 -0.22 1.42
CA GLY A 602 -16.04 0.51 0.23
C GLY A 602 -16.82 -0.33 -0.78
N GLY A 603 -16.91 -1.64 -0.58
CA GLY A 603 -17.64 -2.56 -1.47
C GLY A 603 -16.87 -2.92 -2.74
N ALA A 604 -17.57 -3.42 -3.74
CA ALA A 604 -17.02 -3.74 -5.05
C ALA A 604 -17.02 -2.49 -5.96
N ARG A 605 -15.93 -2.27 -6.70
CA ARG A 605 -15.72 -1.11 -7.57
C ARG A 605 -15.33 -1.54 -8.99
N VAL A 606 -15.78 -0.78 -9.99
CA VAL A 606 -15.36 -0.98 -11.38
C VAL A 606 -14.98 0.36 -11.99
N LEU A 607 -13.77 0.44 -12.54
CA LEU A 607 -13.21 1.65 -13.14
C LEU A 607 -13.04 1.47 -14.65
N ASP A 608 -13.27 2.53 -15.41
CA ASP A 608 -12.85 2.67 -16.79
C ASP A 608 -11.36 3.07 -16.83
N ILE A 609 -10.52 2.12 -17.24
CA ILE A 609 -9.07 2.30 -17.38
C ILE A 609 -8.66 2.39 -18.87
N SER A 610 -9.61 2.72 -19.74
CA SER A 610 -9.34 2.92 -21.16
C SER A 610 -8.52 4.19 -21.43
N GLY A 611 -7.72 4.16 -22.49
CA GLY A 611 -6.88 5.29 -22.90
C GLY A 611 -5.70 5.53 -21.99
N GLU A 612 -5.18 6.74 -22.00
CA GLU A 612 -4.09 7.17 -21.12
C GLU A 612 -4.65 7.54 -19.74
N LEU A 613 -3.96 7.09 -18.70
CA LEU A 613 -4.32 7.37 -17.30
C LEU A 613 -3.35 8.40 -16.70
N ARG A 614 -3.91 9.45 -16.07
CA ARG A 614 -3.18 10.52 -15.38
C ARG A 614 -4.00 11.07 -14.22
N GLY A 615 -3.35 11.36 -13.09
CA GLY A 615 -3.95 12.07 -11.96
C GLY A 615 -4.98 11.25 -11.17
N ASP A 616 -6.00 11.89 -10.60
CA ASP A 616 -6.97 11.28 -9.71
C ASP A 616 -8.15 10.69 -10.49
N LEU A 617 -8.20 9.36 -10.61
CA LEU A 617 -9.20 8.65 -11.40
C LEU A 617 -10.62 8.75 -10.79
N TYR A 618 -10.72 8.85 -9.47
CA TYR A 618 -12.00 9.00 -8.78
C TYR A 618 -12.63 10.37 -9.09
N ARG A 619 -11.87 11.44 -8.93
CA ARG A 619 -12.34 12.80 -9.21
C ARG A 619 -12.65 13.04 -10.68
N GLN A 620 -12.03 12.30 -11.57
CA GLN A 620 -12.29 12.32 -12.99
C GLN A 620 -13.60 11.63 -13.39
N GLY A 621 -14.24 10.90 -12.45
CA GLY A 621 -15.45 10.12 -12.71
C GLY A 621 -15.17 8.87 -13.55
N ARG A 622 -13.99 8.26 -13.39
CA ARG A 622 -13.65 6.99 -14.06
C ARG A 622 -14.21 5.76 -13.34
N GLU A 623 -14.70 5.90 -12.10
CA GLU A 623 -15.53 4.88 -11.47
C GLU A 623 -16.88 4.80 -12.22
N ILE A 624 -17.15 3.66 -12.87
CA ILE A 624 -18.34 3.44 -13.68
C ILE A 624 -19.40 2.60 -13.00
N ALA A 625 -19.02 1.81 -12.01
CA ALA A 625 -19.96 1.02 -11.22
C ALA A 625 -19.42 0.78 -9.82
N ARG A 626 -20.34 0.65 -8.87
CA ARG A 626 -20.07 0.25 -7.49
C ARG A 626 -21.19 -0.62 -6.96
N PHE A 627 -20.87 -1.52 -6.03
CA PHE A 627 -21.83 -2.44 -5.45
C PHE A 627 -21.50 -2.71 -3.98
N TRP A 628 -22.51 -2.68 -3.12
CA TRP A 628 -22.42 -2.98 -1.70
C TRP A 628 -22.84 -4.41 -1.44
N THR A 629 -21.91 -5.24 -0.98
CA THR A 629 -22.07 -6.69 -0.77
C THR A 629 -22.68 -7.06 0.57
N GLY A 630 -23.16 -6.11 1.36
CA GLY A 630 -23.71 -6.36 2.70
C GLY A 630 -24.93 -7.27 2.69
N ASP A 631 -24.90 -8.33 3.51
CA ASP A 631 -26.03 -9.24 3.75
C ASP A 631 -26.42 -9.27 5.22
N ALA A 632 -27.73 -9.24 5.49
CA ALA A 632 -28.29 -9.35 6.85
C ALA A 632 -27.98 -10.71 7.53
N LYS A 633 -27.65 -11.75 6.77
CA LYS A 633 -27.29 -13.08 7.21
C LYS A 633 -25.79 -13.36 7.12
N GLY A 634 -24.98 -12.39 6.72
CA GLY A 634 -23.55 -12.55 6.64
C GLY A 634 -22.90 -12.78 8.02
N PHE A 635 -21.67 -13.25 8.03
CA PHE A 635 -20.85 -13.43 9.23
C PHE A 635 -20.85 -12.18 10.10
N ARG A 636 -20.78 -11.00 9.49
CA ARG A 636 -21.10 -9.69 10.09
C ARG A 636 -22.25 -9.05 9.31
N PRO A 637 -23.43 -8.96 9.91
CA PRO A 637 -24.62 -8.50 9.20
C PRO A 637 -24.50 -7.09 8.64
N ASN A 638 -24.83 -6.93 7.36
CA ASN A 638 -24.90 -5.66 6.63
C ASN A 638 -23.58 -4.86 6.59
N LEU A 639 -22.45 -5.51 6.82
CA LEU A 639 -21.12 -4.91 6.75
C LEU A 639 -20.38 -5.49 5.54
N PRO A 640 -20.28 -4.76 4.42
CA PRO A 640 -19.46 -5.17 3.29
C PRO A 640 -17.97 -5.16 3.67
N PHE A 641 -17.23 -6.16 3.18
CA PHE A 641 -15.78 -6.21 3.34
C PHE A 641 -15.20 -7.04 2.19
N VAL A 642 -15.18 -6.43 0.99
CA VAL A 642 -14.86 -7.12 -0.27
C VAL A 642 -13.37 -7.37 -0.38
N TRP A 643 -13.03 -8.65 -0.58
CA TRP A 643 -11.65 -9.10 -0.74
C TRP A 643 -11.12 -8.82 -2.13
N GLY A 644 -11.79 -9.30 -3.16
CA GLY A 644 -11.36 -9.18 -4.55
C GLY A 644 -12.53 -9.20 -5.53
N GLY A 645 -12.21 -9.03 -6.81
CA GLY A 645 -13.20 -9.09 -7.86
C GLY A 645 -12.63 -9.61 -9.18
N GLN A 646 -12.94 -10.86 -9.55
CA GLN A 646 -12.45 -11.50 -10.76
C GLN A 646 -13.48 -11.48 -11.89
N PRO A 647 -13.18 -10.86 -13.07
CA PRO A 647 -14.01 -11.02 -14.25
C PRO A 647 -13.76 -12.38 -14.92
N CYS A 648 -14.81 -13.13 -15.19
CA CYS A 648 -14.71 -14.45 -15.81
C CYS A 648 -14.16 -14.41 -17.26
N SER A 649 -14.20 -13.25 -17.89
CA SER A 649 -13.68 -13.06 -19.26
C SER A 649 -12.17 -13.37 -19.43
N VAL A 650 -11.43 -13.49 -18.35
CA VAL A 650 -10.00 -13.82 -18.36
C VAL A 650 -9.76 -15.31 -18.35
N THR A 651 -10.62 -16.08 -17.66
CA THR A 651 -10.36 -17.46 -17.26
C THR A 651 -11.47 -18.44 -17.64
N CYS A 652 -12.61 -17.94 -18.16
CA CYS A 652 -13.74 -18.79 -18.54
C CYS A 652 -13.93 -18.82 -20.06
N ASP A 653 -14.39 -19.98 -20.58
CA ASP A 653 -14.58 -20.21 -22.01
C ASP A 653 -16.04 -20.02 -22.48
N SER A 654 -16.97 -19.88 -21.54
CA SER A 654 -18.40 -19.74 -21.87
C SER A 654 -18.77 -18.28 -22.14
N PRO A 655 -19.41 -17.96 -23.30
CA PRO A 655 -19.90 -16.61 -23.57
C PRO A 655 -20.88 -16.08 -22.50
N LEU A 656 -21.64 -16.94 -21.85
CA LEU A 656 -22.51 -16.56 -20.74
C LEU A 656 -21.68 -16.08 -19.54
N LEU A 657 -20.71 -16.87 -19.14
CA LEU A 657 -19.87 -16.61 -17.96
C LEU A 657 -18.93 -15.43 -18.20
N ASN A 658 -18.42 -15.25 -19.42
CA ASN A 658 -17.52 -14.16 -19.79
C ASN A 658 -18.08 -12.74 -19.56
N SER A 659 -19.39 -12.60 -19.40
CA SER A 659 -20.03 -11.32 -19.08
C SER A 659 -20.17 -11.07 -17.59
N LEU A 660 -19.74 -11.99 -16.73
CA LEU A 660 -19.95 -11.99 -15.29
C LEU A 660 -18.70 -11.53 -14.54
N ILE A 661 -18.93 -11.01 -13.36
CA ILE A 661 -17.90 -10.60 -12.41
C ILE A 661 -18.23 -11.25 -11.08
N TYR A 662 -17.24 -11.86 -10.49
CA TYR A 662 -17.33 -12.56 -9.22
C TYR A 662 -16.62 -11.72 -8.17
N PHE A 663 -17.31 -11.40 -7.09
CA PHE A 663 -16.74 -10.72 -5.93
C PHE A 663 -16.86 -11.62 -4.72
N ASN A 664 -15.78 -11.77 -3.99
CA ASN A 664 -15.79 -12.47 -2.73
C ASN A 664 -15.75 -11.45 -1.58
N ASP A 665 -16.75 -11.53 -0.71
CA ASP A 665 -16.84 -10.68 0.47
C ASP A 665 -16.55 -11.50 1.71
N ILE A 666 -15.62 -11.02 2.53
CA ILE A 666 -15.18 -11.70 3.76
C ILE A 666 -16.36 -12.07 4.66
N HIS A 667 -17.37 -11.21 4.73
CA HIS A 667 -18.48 -11.36 5.67
C HIS A 667 -19.74 -11.97 5.06
N SER A 668 -19.89 -11.92 3.75
CA SER A 668 -21.13 -12.35 3.11
C SER A 668 -20.97 -13.41 2.03
N GLY A 669 -19.74 -13.73 1.59
CA GLY A 669 -19.48 -14.81 0.65
C GLY A 669 -19.45 -14.36 -0.80
N LEU A 670 -19.79 -15.28 -1.73
CA LEU A 670 -19.64 -15.08 -3.16
C LEU A 670 -20.84 -14.34 -3.77
N TRP A 671 -20.56 -13.26 -4.49
CA TRP A 671 -21.50 -12.48 -5.28
C TRP A 671 -21.19 -12.61 -6.76
N ILE A 672 -22.14 -13.11 -7.54
CA ILE A 672 -22.06 -13.17 -9.00
C ILE A 672 -22.86 -12.00 -9.57
N THR A 673 -22.19 -11.15 -10.31
CA THR A 673 -22.76 -9.89 -10.81
C THR A 673 -22.55 -9.72 -12.31
N LYS A 674 -23.29 -8.81 -12.89
CA LYS A 674 -23.18 -8.41 -14.30
C LYS A 674 -23.32 -6.91 -14.45
N LEU A 675 -22.42 -6.29 -15.19
CA LEU A 675 -22.57 -4.89 -15.57
C LEU A 675 -23.71 -4.70 -16.55
N GLY A 676 -24.63 -3.81 -16.23
CA GLY A 676 -25.67 -3.31 -17.13
C GLY A 676 -25.09 -2.46 -18.26
N ASP A 677 -25.95 -2.04 -19.18
CA ASP A 677 -25.56 -1.12 -20.24
C ASP A 677 -25.12 0.24 -19.67
N PRO A 678 -24.17 0.94 -20.30
CA PRO A 678 -23.74 2.25 -19.86
C PRO A 678 -24.90 3.25 -19.93
N LYS A 679 -25.16 3.95 -18.83
CA LYS A 679 -26.07 5.08 -18.76
C LYS A 679 -25.24 6.35 -18.82
N PHE A 680 -25.64 7.28 -19.69
CA PHE A 680 -25.01 8.59 -19.79
C PHE A 680 -25.85 9.56 -18.96
N GLU A 681 -25.34 10.04 -17.83
CA GLU A 681 -26.01 11.04 -17.02
C GLU A 681 -26.14 12.36 -17.82
N GLY A 682 -27.33 12.76 -18.12
CA GLY A 682 -27.66 13.94 -18.95
C GLY A 682 -28.90 13.76 -19.81
N SER A 683 -29.37 12.53 -20.07
CA SER A 683 -30.66 12.21 -20.60
C SER A 683 -31.60 11.80 -19.45
N ALA A 684 -32.43 12.73 -19.04
CA ALA A 684 -33.54 12.65 -18.10
C ALA A 684 -33.85 11.27 -17.47
N SER A 685 -33.29 10.99 -16.33
CA SER A 685 -33.93 10.38 -15.13
C SER A 685 -32.81 10.05 -14.13
N SER A 686 -32.57 10.97 -13.19
CA SER A 686 -31.74 10.65 -12.00
C SER A 686 -32.39 9.49 -11.24
N PRO A 687 -31.63 8.45 -10.86
CA PRO A 687 -32.11 7.51 -9.85
C PRO A 687 -32.32 8.28 -8.55
N ALA A 688 -33.48 8.12 -7.96
CA ALA A 688 -33.80 8.73 -6.68
C ALA A 688 -32.74 8.34 -5.64
N VAL A 689 -31.99 9.33 -5.16
CA VAL A 689 -31.16 9.20 -3.98
C VAL A 689 -32.09 8.75 -2.84
N ARG A 690 -31.93 7.53 -2.36
CA ARG A 690 -32.57 7.09 -1.12
C ARG A 690 -32.04 7.99 -0.01
N LYS A 691 -32.89 8.91 0.44
CA LYS A 691 -32.64 9.72 1.61
C LYS A 691 -32.47 8.79 2.80
N GLY A 692 -31.26 8.63 3.21
CA GLY A 692 -30.83 8.02 4.45
C GLY A 692 -29.72 8.87 5.04
N GLU A 693 -29.99 10.16 5.24
CA GLU A 693 -29.16 11.01 6.08
C GLU A 693 -29.24 10.52 7.52
N ARG A 694 -28.19 9.87 8.00
CA ARG A 694 -27.89 9.83 9.44
C ARG A 694 -27.00 11.02 9.74
N THR A 695 -27.59 12.03 10.36
CA THR A 695 -26.85 13.08 11.06
C THR A 695 -26.04 12.44 12.18
N ILE A 696 -24.73 12.54 12.08
CA ILE A 696 -23.82 12.21 13.19
C ILE A 696 -23.77 13.46 14.07
N HIS A 697 -24.18 13.32 15.31
CA HIS A 697 -23.93 14.28 16.39
C HIS A 697 -22.63 13.92 17.08
#